data_d75a0bf4aacab1cfe193eeeaa129d72c
#
_entry.id   d75a0bf4aacab1cfe193eeeaa129d72c
#
_cell.length_a   1.000
_cell.length_b   1.000
_cell.length_c   1.000
_cell.angle_alpha   90.00
_cell.angle_beta   90.00
_cell.angle_gamma   90.00
#
_symmetry.space_group_name_H-M   'P 1'
#
loop_
_entity.id
_entity.type
_entity.pdbx_description
1 polymer ?
#
loop_
_entity_poly.entity_id
_entity_poly.type
_entity_poly.pdbx_seq_one_letter_code
_entity_poly.pdbx_strand_id
1 'polypeptide(L)'
;FTISKYIKMASIKDLNLAFDILSKYHGKNYLILSLLRKEQLNDFEIEYIIKNHDKEIVDINKNVKLSEWYSEKLKKELDIDFYPKRIKILKLIGETSRYYHCLIQYRKSGEPIFLVLPKNGVLTNFLVGDYKNLQLDFSWFDKKLKLINPDFSVMEHQKEAAKFLLSRKKCILSLDMGLGKSLTSIVASLMYGNKKVLIVCPASIKTNWKNELMRFVDEDKINIIKGFNEMNKQELMDFLKVEDKNKYKVEELRKIAKDGGNKWNEGKQFTILNFDIIDEFHTFSRNNTNDSDLLKSDFDVVIIDEAHKLSNNTSTRFKTIKNYLQKANNEYTWLLTGTMLTNDVKNLYNLISLIETDITGDYNFYMERYCGAKKILKKGEWDRCWNMWNKGRYESYYKMNDENKKVFKEFVDNVGKHVMVANESNNLDELKEKINHLYNRKTKEKIIPIDKIIVPLVYHLSKEQKEEYDSLWEKYEAEKLEEGKDLSEIKQLVSVAVNRQYISKIMVPNTIKITEKLIKNNKKVFIICCYDEELYTLKEYFGEQAVIFNGKMNQKQKDNAVEAFNNDDNIKILIGNIAAVGVGINLNKSCNHAIFQNLDFTDAAFSQACDRIYRIGSKENAYIYLQYFKDTVYEHIVDIMTRKKKTLEQVIKNS
;
A
#
# COMPACT_ATOMS: atom_id res chain seq x y z
N PHE A 1 -21.48 -6.25 -36.28
CA PHE A 1 -20.60 -5.24 -36.88
C PHE A 1 -19.84 -4.57 -35.74
N THR A 2 -18.59 -4.93 -35.57
CA THR A 2 -17.69 -4.28 -34.59
C THR A 2 -17.23 -2.96 -35.16
N ILE A 3 -17.46 -1.87 -34.45
CA ILE A 3 -17.05 -0.49 -34.78
C ILE A 3 -15.56 -0.45 -35.15
N SER A 4 -14.72 -1.30 -34.54
CA SER A 4 -13.28 -1.44 -34.82
C SER A 4 -12.94 -1.75 -36.30
N LYS A 5 -13.82 -2.44 -37.01
CA LYS A 5 -13.62 -2.78 -38.43
C LYS A 5 -13.83 -1.58 -39.37
N TYR A 6 -14.64 -0.61 -38.94
CA TYR A 6 -14.88 0.63 -39.65
C TYR A 6 -13.79 1.68 -39.37
N ILE A 7 -13.24 1.71 -38.17
CA ILE A 7 -12.18 2.65 -37.77
C ILE A 7 -10.87 2.42 -38.55
N LYS A 8 -10.55 1.18 -38.91
CA LYS A 8 -9.33 0.83 -39.66
C LYS A 8 -9.39 1.13 -41.17
N MET A 9 -10.54 1.46 -41.74
CA MET A 9 -10.73 1.62 -43.20
C MET A 9 -11.16 3.02 -43.66
N ALA A 10 -11.23 3.99 -42.76
CA ALA A 10 -11.96 5.21 -43.04
C ALA A 10 -11.13 6.28 -43.75
N SER A 11 -11.46 6.51 -45.02
CA SER A 11 -11.25 7.81 -45.67
C SER A 11 -12.21 8.88 -45.09
N ILE A 12 -11.95 10.19 -45.31
CA ILE A 12 -12.83 11.27 -44.81
C ILE A 12 -14.30 11.08 -45.27
N LYS A 13 -14.56 10.45 -46.43
CA LYS A 13 -15.90 10.12 -46.90
C LYS A 13 -16.56 8.98 -46.08
N ASP A 14 -15.80 7.98 -45.72
CA ASP A 14 -16.29 6.84 -44.90
C ASP A 14 -16.55 7.26 -43.45
N LEU A 15 -15.81 8.27 -42.95
CA LEU A 15 -16.06 8.91 -41.67
C LEU A 15 -17.41 9.61 -41.61
N ASN A 16 -17.79 10.32 -42.68
CA ASN A 16 -19.10 10.99 -42.78
C ASN A 16 -20.26 9.98 -42.85
N LEU A 17 -20.08 8.85 -43.56
CA LEU A 17 -21.07 7.80 -43.63
C LEU A 17 -21.24 7.05 -42.31
N ALA A 18 -20.12 6.78 -41.60
CA ALA A 18 -20.15 6.24 -40.25
C ALA A 18 -20.82 7.20 -39.25
N PHE A 19 -20.64 8.49 -39.49
CA PHE A 19 -21.31 9.58 -38.78
C PHE A 19 -22.82 9.56 -38.93
N ASP A 20 -23.30 9.45 -40.14
CA ASP A 20 -24.75 9.41 -40.46
C ASP A 20 -25.42 8.16 -39.92
N ILE A 21 -24.73 7.02 -39.95
CA ILE A 21 -25.24 5.75 -39.43
C ILE A 21 -25.30 5.79 -37.88
N LEU A 22 -24.27 6.27 -37.24
CA LEU A 22 -24.20 6.31 -35.77
C LEU A 22 -25.03 7.46 -35.16
N SER A 23 -25.18 8.59 -35.89
CA SER A 23 -26.07 9.67 -35.49
C SER A 23 -27.54 9.29 -35.52
N LYS A 24 -27.93 8.42 -36.44
CA LYS A 24 -29.27 7.83 -36.52
C LYS A 24 -29.61 6.97 -35.27
N TYR A 25 -28.62 6.31 -34.68
CA TYR A 25 -28.82 5.44 -33.53
C TYR A 25 -28.59 6.15 -32.19
N HIS A 26 -27.79 7.21 -32.13
CA HIS A 26 -27.30 7.78 -30.85
C HIS A 26 -27.38 9.30 -30.71
N GLY A 27 -27.75 10.06 -31.73
CA GLY A 27 -28.10 11.49 -31.63
C GLY A 27 -26.98 12.48 -31.32
N LYS A 28 -25.66 12.09 -31.30
CA LYS A 28 -24.55 12.99 -30.93
C LYS A 28 -23.29 12.77 -31.76
N ASN A 29 -23.16 13.54 -32.82
CA ASN A 29 -22.13 13.40 -33.87
C ASN A 29 -20.68 13.65 -33.42
N TYR A 30 -20.46 14.54 -32.45
CA TYR A 30 -19.12 14.95 -32.04
C TYR A 30 -18.39 13.92 -31.20
N LEU A 31 -19.12 13.07 -30.44
CA LEU A 31 -18.54 11.97 -29.64
C LEU A 31 -17.84 10.95 -30.54
N ILE A 32 -18.49 10.66 -31.65
CA ILE A 32 -18.06 9.70 -32.66
C ILE A 32 -16.83 10.20 -33.39
N LEU A 33 -16.77 11.50 -33.70
CA LEU A 33 -15.62 12.13 -34.36
C LEU A 33 -14.34 12.01 -33.56
N SER A 34 -14.45 12.18 -32.26
CA SER A 34 -13.33 12.04 -31.34
C SER A 34 -12.83 10.60 -31.22
N LEU A 35 -13.76 9.64 -31.15
CA LEU A 35 -13.43 8.22 -31.13
C LEU A 35 -12.73 7.80 -32.41
N LEU A 36 -13.22 8.29 -33.56
CA LEU A 36 -12.65 8.02 -34.89
C LEU A 36 -11.29 8.70 -35.11
N ARG A 37 -11.03 9.85 -34.50
CA ARG A 37 -9.77 10.59 -34.63
C ARG A 37 -8.67 10.08 -33.72
N LYS A 38 -8.99 9.30 -32.65
CA LYS A 38 -8.04 8.77 -31.70
C LYS A 38 -8.03 7.24 -31.73
N GLU A 39 -7.16 6.67 -32.53
CA GLU A 39 -6.87 5.23 -32.60
C GLU A 39 -6.41 4.58 -31.29
N GLN A 40 -6.40 5.33 -30.17
CA GLN A 40 -5.91 4.88 -28.86
C GLN A 40 -7.00 4.32 -27.93
N LEU A 41 -8.29 4.45 -28.28
CA LEU A 41 -9.38 3.84 -27.51
C LEU A 41 -9.58 2.39 -27.96
N ASN A 42 -9.65 1.49 -26.98
CA ASN A 42 -9.99 0.09 -27.25
C ASN A 42 -11.50 -0.08 -27.45
N ASP A 43 -11.91 -1.23 -28.01
CA ASP A 43 -13.31 -1.52 -28.32
C ASP A 43 -14.24 -1.44 -27.09
N PHE A 44 -13.74 -1.79 -25.90
CA PHE A 44 -14.49 -1.70 -24.65
C PHE A 44 -14.76 -0.24 -24.26
N GLU A 45 -13.76 0.63 -24.37
CA GLU A 45 -13.89 2.06 -24.08
C GLU A 45 -14.87 2.73 -25.06
N ILE A 46 -14.84 2.33 -26.31
CA ILE A 46 -15.78 2.79 -27.34
C ILE A 46 -17.20 2.34 -27.00
N GLU A 47 -17.42 1.07 -26.70
CA GLU A 47 -18.73 0.56 -26.28
C GLU A 47 -19.23 1.21 -24.98
N TYR A 48 -18.35 1.44 -24.02
CA TYR A 48 -18.69 2.12 -22.78
C TYR A 48 -19.18 3.54 -23.01
N ILE A 49 -18.48 4.29 -23.87
CA ILE A 49 -18.88 5.67 -24.25
C ILE A 49 -20.22 5.67 -24.95
N ILE A 50 -20.44 4.75 -25.89
CA ILE A 50 -21.70 4.64 -26.61
C ILE A 50 -22.86 4.28 -25.68
N LYS A 51 -22.67 3.34 -24.76
CA LYS A 51 -23.69 2.94 -23.78
C LYS A 51 -24.01 4.02 -22.74
N ASN A 52 -23.04 4.87 -22.40
CA ASN A 52 -23.18 5.85 -21.33
C ASN A 52 -23.33 7.30 -21.85
N HIS A 53 -23.46 7.52 -23.15
CA HIS A 53 -23.52 8.85 -23.72
C HIS A 53 -24.79 9.66 -23.36
N ASP A 54 -25.83 8.98 -22.90
CA ASP A 54 -27.08 9.59 -22.41
C ASP A 54 -27.03 10.04 -20.95
N LYS A 55 -25.90 9.77 -20.25
CA LYS A 55 -25.69 10.34 -18.91
C LYS A 55 -25.44 11.86 -19.07
N GLU A 56 -26.00 12.63 -18.14
CA GLU A 56 -26.01 14.08 -18.14
C GLU A 56 -24.71 14.72 -18.61
N ILE A 57 -24.79 15.51 -19.68
CA ILE A 57 -23.70 16.37 -20.15
C ILE A 57 -23.56 17.50 -19.15
N VAL A 58 -22.45 17.55 -18.43
CA VAL A 58 -22.19 18.60 -17.45
C VAL A 58 -21.56 19.81 -18.11
N ASP A 59 -22.25 20.95 -18.04
CA ASP A 59 -21.70 22.25 -18.43
C ASP A 59 -20.68 22.73 -17.42
N ILE A 60 -19.41 22.84 -17.85
CA ILE A 60 -18.28 23.21 -16.98
C ILE A 60 -17.93 24.70 -17.11
N ASN A 61 -17.72 25.15 -18.35
CA ASN A 61 -17.41 26.53 -18.72
C ASN A 61 -16.26 27.22 -17.91
N LYS A 62 -15.22 26.48 -17.56
CA LYS A 62 -14.11 26.96 -16.72
C LYS A 62 -12.75 26.82 -17.39
N ASN A 63 -11.81 27.69 -16.99
CA ASN A 63 -10.42 27.64 -17.46
C ASN A 63 -9.55 26.76 -16.55
N VAL A 64 -8.78 25.84 -17.14
CA VAL A 64 -7.82 24.98 -16.46
C VAL A 64 -6.40 25.39 -16.82
N LYS A 65 -5.55 25.58 -15.80
CA LYS A 65 -4.10 25.75 -16.02
C LYS A 65 -3.49 24.36 -16.18
N LEU A 66 -2.72 24.17 -17.24
CA LEU A 66 -2.05 22.89 -17.52
C LEU A 66 -0.65 22.89 -16.91
N SER A 67 -0.18 21.72 -16.51
CA SER A 67 1.24 21.49 -16.21
C SER A 67 2.09 21.54 -17.48
N GLU A 68 3.40 21.70 -17.34
CA GLU A 68 4.32 21.72 -18.48
C GLU A 68 4.26 20.40 -19.27
N TRP A 69 4.31 19.27 -18.57
CA TRP A 69 4.19 17.96 -19.21
C TRP A 69 2.90 17.80 -20.02
N TYR A 70 1.78 18.24 -19.43
CA TYR A 70 0.48 18.12 -20.08
C TYR A 70 0.34 19.07 -21.26
N SER A 71 0.93 20.26 -21.14
CA SER A 71 1.02 21.25 -22.23
C SER A 71 1.83 20.71 -23.41
N GLU A 72 2.97 20.02 -23.14
CA GLU A 72 3.77 19.36 -24.18
C GLU A 72 3.00 18.23 -24.86
N LYS A 73 2.29 17.41 -24.09
CA LYS A 73 1.48 16.33 -24.63
C LYS A 73 0.39 16.87 -25.53
N LEU A 74 -0.35 17.88 -25.10
CA LEU A 74 -1.40 18.53 -25.90
C LEU A 74 -0.84 19.20 -27.16
N LYS A 75 0.33 19.81 -27.09
CA LYS A 75 0.99 20.37 -28.28
C LYS A 75 1.17 19.30 -29.34
N LYS A 76 1.66 18.12 -28.98
CA LYS A 76 1.84 16.97 -29.89
C LYS A 76 0.51 16.41 -30.38
N GLU A 77 -0.47 16.25 -29.48
CA GLU A 77 -1.77 15.66 -29.84
C GLU A 77 -2.63 16.55 -30.72
N LEU A 78 -2.52 17.86 -30.57
CA LEU A 78 -3.29 18.84 -31.37
C LEU A 78 -2.54 19.35 -32.62
N ASP A 79 -1.29 18.92 -32.79
CA ASP A 79 -0.39 19.37 -33.87
C ASP A 79 -0.33 20.91 -33.95
N ILE A 80 -0.04 21.54 -32.80
CA ILE A 80 0.00 23.02 -32.71
C ILE A 80 1.42 23.52 -32.40
N ASP A 81 1.77 24.68 -32.92
CA ASP A 81 3.12 25.27 -32.81
C ASP A 81 3.44 25.89 -31.45
N PHE A 82 2.49 25.94 -30.52
CA PHE A 82 2.66 26.54 -29.20
C PHE A 82 2.24 25.62 -28.08
N TYR A 83 2.76 25.87 -26.87
CA TYR A 83 2.40 25.13 -25.67
C TYR A 83 1.13 25.74 -25.02
N PRO A 84 -0.02 25.05 -25.02
CA PRO A 84 -1.23 25.56 -24.39
C PRO A 84 -1.10 25.53 -22.88
N LYS A 85 -0.82 26.69 -22.26
CA LYS A 85 -0.70 26.81 -20.80
C LYS A 85 -2.06 26.74 -20.09
N ARG A 86 -3.15 26.99 -20.79
CA ARG A 86 -4.53 26.93 -20.31
C ARG A 86 -5.46 26.45 -21.39
N ILE A 87 -6.45 25.67 -21.01
CA ILE A 87 -7.60 25.30 -21.83
C ILE A 87 -8.88 25.70 -21.11
N LYS A 88 -9.92 26.00 -21.87
CA LYS A 88 -11.27 26.17 -21.31
C LYS A 88 -12.05 24.89 -21.58
N ILE A 89 -12.46 24.20 -20.52
CA ILE A 89 -13.36 23.05 -20.61
C ILE A 89 -14.77 23.59 -20.64
N LEU A 90 -15.47 23.37 -21.74
CA LEU A 90 -16.85 23.82 -21.92
C LEU A 90 -17.82 22.79 -21.33
N LYS A 91 -17.65 21.52 -21.67
CA LYS A 91 -18.54 20.43 -21.24
C LYS A 91 -17.75 19.18 -20.93
N LEU A 92 -18.20 18.46 -19.89
CA LEU A 92 -17.84 17.05 -19.67
C LEU A 92 -18.94 16.21 -20.32
N ILE A 93 -18.56 15.36 -21.28
CA ILE A 93 -19.50 14.55 -22.07
C ILE A 93 -19.58 13.14 -21.53
N GLY A 94 -18.48 12.63 -20.96
CA GLY A 94 -18.40 11.31 -20.36
C GLY A 94 -17.02 11.03 -19.81
N GLU A 95 -16.86 9.85 -19.23
CA GLU A 95 -15.59 9.38 -18.70
C GLU A 95 -15.42 7.88 -18.84
N THR A 96 -14.18 7.42 -18.93
CA THR A 96 -13.75 6.03 -18.77
C THR A 96 -12.88 5.89 -17.52
N SER A 97 -12.35 4.71 -17.25
CA SER A 97 -11.39 4.52 -16.17
C SER A 97 -10.15 5.42 -16.30
N ARG A 98 -9.70 5.71 -17.53
CA ARG A 98 -8.46 6.45 -17.82
C ARG A 98 -8.67 7.90 -18.27
N TYR A 99 -9.82 8.22 -18.83
CA TYR A 99 -9.99 9.45 -19.59
C TYR A 99 -11.29 10.19 -19.23
N TYR A 100 -11.22 11.52 -19.29
CA TYR A 100 -12.37 12.39 -19.36
C TYR A 100 -12.61 12.78 -20.83
N HIS A 101 -13.85 12.74 -21.27
CA HIS A 101 -14.28 13.10 -22.62
C HIS A 101 -14.88 14.51 -22.54
N CYS A 102 -14.15 15.51 -23.03
CA CYS A 102 -14.47 16.91 -22.84
C CYS A 102 -14.60 17.64 -24.16
N LEU A 103 -15.54 18.58 -24.20
CA LEU A 103 -15.53 19.63 -25.19
C LEU A 103 -14.68 20.79 -24.65
N ILE A 104 -13.60 21.14 -25.35
CA ILE A 104 -12.66 22.15 -24.86
C ILE A 104 -12.52 23.28 -25.88
N GLN A 105 -12.08 24.43 -25.39
CA GLN A 105 -11.61 25.55 -26.19
C GLN A 105 -10.21 25.95 -25.73
N TYR A 106 -9.21 25.90 -26.58
CA TYR A 106 -7.82 26.22 -26.26
C TYR A 106 -7.36 27.58 -26.81
N ARG A 107 -8.15 28.22 -27.70
CA ARG A 107 -7.99 29.59 -28.16
C ARG A 107 -9.26 30.40 -27.90
N LYS A 108 -9.13 31.70 -27.63
CA LYS A 108 -10.30 32.57 -27.32
C LYS A 108 -11.32 32.65 -28.45
N SER A 109 -10.87 32.52 -29.69
CA SER A 109 -11.69 32.66 -30.92
C SER A 109 -11.77 31.37 -31.74
N GLY A 110 -11.30 30.23 -31.17
CA GLY A 110 -11.33 28.95 -31.87
C GLY A 110 -12.65 28.23 -31.67
N GLU A 111 -13.06 27.44 -32.65
CA GLU A 111 -14.17 26.50 -32.50
C GLU A 111 -13.88 25.50 -31.36
N PRO A 112 -14.90 25.09 -30.59
CA PRO A 112 -14.74 24.04 -29.59
C PRO A 112 -14.32 22.72 -30.25
N ILE A 113 -13.35 22.04 -29.63
CA ILE A 113 -12.91 20.73 -30.08
C ILE A 113 -13.22 19.70 -29.00
N PHE A 114 -13.51 18.51 -29.45
CA PHE A 114 -13.62 17.37 -28.52
C PHE A 114 -12.23 16.83 -28.25
N LEU A 115 -11.93 16.62 -26.97
CA LEU A 115 -10.65 16.08 -26.53
C LEU A 115 -10.84 15.05 -25.43
N VAL A 116 -10.12 13.95 -25.55
CA VAL A 116 -10.02 12.92 -24.53
C VAL A 116 -8.83 13.27 -23.64
N LEU A 117 -9.13 13.65 -22.41
CA LEU A 117 -8.14 14.13 -21.45
C LEU A 117 -7.83 13.01 -20.44
N PRO A 118 -6.58 12.59 -20.27
CA PRO A 118 -6.25 11.60 -19.26
C PRO A 118 -6.59 12.11 -17.86
N LYS A 119 -7.12 11.22 -17.04
CA LYS A 119 -7.40 11.51 -15.63
C LYS A 119 -6.10 11.88 -14.93
N ASN A 120 -6.10 13.03 -14.28
CA ASN A 120 -5.06 13.47 -13.36
C ASN A 120 -5.69 14.33 -12.27
N GLY A 121 -4.93 14.61 -11.19
CA GLY A 121 -5.49 15.31 -10.05
C GLY A 121 -6.03 16.69 -10.34
N VAL A 122 -5.41 17.42 -11.26
CA VAL A 122 -5.86 18.78 -11.64
C VAL A 122 -7.22 18.68 -12.35
N LEU A 123 -7.34 17.84 -13.35
CA LEU A 123 -8.59 17.65 -14.10
C LEU A 123 -9.66 16.99 -13.24
N THR A 124 -9.32 16.02 -12.42
CA THR A 124 -10.28 15.35 -11.54
C THR A 124 -10.87 16.32 -10.52
N ASN A 125 -10.05 17.12 -9.85
CA ASN A 125 -10.53 18.15 -8.92
C ASN A 125 -11.38 19.21 -9.62
N PHE A 126 -11.06 19.50 -10.87
CA PHE A 126 -11.76 20.49 -11.66
C PHE A 126 -13.12 19.99 -12.17
N LEU A 127 -13.22 18.75 -12.64
CA LEU A 127 -14.41 18.16 -13.25
C LEU A 127 -15.37 17.54 -12.23
N VAL A 128 -14.83 16.83 -11.26
CA VAL A 128 -15.63 16.16 -10.19
C VAL A 128 -15.91 17.13 -9.03
N GLY A 129 -15.22 18.25 -9.00
CA GLY A 129 -15.25 19.21 -7.90
C GLY A 129 -14.12 18.99 -6.89
N ASP A 130 -13.69 20.06 -6.25
CA ASP A 130 -12.77 19.96 -5.13
C ASP A 130 -13.54 19.38 -3.94
N TYR A 131 -13.13 18.18 -3.51
CA TYR A 131 -13.72 17.49 -2.38
C TYR A 131 -13.73 18.33 -1.09
N LYS A 132 -12.84 19.32 -0.98
CA LYS A 132 -12.79 20.28 0.13
C LYS A 132 -14.05 21.13 0.24
N ASN A 133 -14.70 21.39 -0.89
CA ASN A 133 -15.94 22.17 -0.96
C ASN A 133 -17.20 21.35 -0.63
N LEU A 134 -17.08 20.02 -0.48
CA LEU A 134 -18.20 19.16 -0.11
C LEU A 134 -18.70 19.54 1.29
N GLN A 135 -19.98 19.89 1.39
CA GLN A 135 -20.61 20.21 2.68
C GLN A 135 -21.12 18.91 3.31
N LEU A 136 -20.53 18.54 4.45
CA LEU A 136 -20.93 17.38 5.24
C LEU A 136 -21.16 17.81 6.68
N ASP A 137 -22.21 17.28 7.31
CA ASP A 137 -22.51 17.52 8.72
C ASP A 137 -21.85 16.45 9.60
N PHE A 138 -20.93 16.88 10.43
CA PHE A 138 -20.21 16.02 11.39
C PHE A 138 -20.76 16.09 12.81
N SER A 139 -21.79 16.88 13.06
CA SER A 139 -22.30 17.18 14.41
C SER A 139 -22.74 15.93 15.19
N TRP A 140 -23.36 14.97 14.52
CA TRP A 140 -23.74 13.69 15.14
C TRP A 140 -22.53 12.88 15.63
N PHE A 141 -21.46 12.84 14.83
CA PHE A 141 -20.22 12.13 15.19
C PHE A 141 -19.51 12.82 16.36
N ASP A 142 -19.43 14.16 16.33
CA ASP A 142 -18.85 14.95 17.41
C ASP A 142 -19.63 14.74 18.73
N LYS A 143 -20.95 14.69 18.68
CA LYS A 143 -21.79 14.37 19.85
C LYS A 143 -21.50 12.98 20.41
N LYS A 144 -21.37 11.96 19.55
CA LYS A 144 -21.04 10.59 19.97
C LYS A 144 -19.64 10.50 20.60
N LEU A 145 -18.64 11.15 20.01
CA LEU A 145 -17.27 11.17 20.52
C LEU A 145 -17.15 11.88 21.87
N LYS A 146 -17.88 13.01 22.07
CA LYS A 146 -17.92 13.74 23.34
C LYS A 146 -18.55 12.95 24.49
N LEU A 147 -19.41 11.98 24.22
CA LEU A 147 -19.92 11.07 25.26
C LEU A 147 -18.81 10.16 25.82
N ILE A 148 -17.75 9.89 25.05
CA ILE A 148 -16.61 9.08 25.49
C ILE A 148 -15.58 9.96 26.20
N ASN A 149 -15.29 11.14 25.62
CA ASN A 149 -14.42 12.14 26.20
C ASN A 149 -14.83 13.53 25.70
N PRO A 150 -15.09 14.53 26.60
CA PRO A 150 -15.53 15.87 26.23
C PRO A 150 -14.63 16.59 25.20
N ASP A 151 -13.33 16.25 25.17
CA ASP A 151 -12.35 16.85 24.26
C ASP A 151 -12.33 16.18 22.88
N PHE A 152 -13.06 15.09 22.68
CA PHE A 152 -13.06 14.35 21.41
C PHE A 152 -14.05 14.94 20.41
N SER A 153 -13.54 15.14 19.20
CA SER A 153 -14.32 15.51 18.01
C SER A 153 -13.64 14.98 16.76
N VAL A 154 -14.36 14.98 15.64
CA VAL A 154 -13.76 14.70 14.35
C VAL A 154 -12.86 15.88 13.97
N MET A 155 -11.56 15.64 13.88
CA MET A 155 -10.57 16.68 13.61
C MET A 155 -10.66 17.17 12.15
N GLU A 156 -10.22 18.41 11.89
CA GLU A 156 -10.37 19.01 10.55
C GLU A 156 -9.73 18.20 9.43
N HIS A 157 -8.52 17.66 9.65
CA HIS A 157 -7.88 16.78 8.68
C HIS A 157 -8.67 15.47 8.43
N GLN A 158 -9.40 14.96 9.43
CA GLN A 158 -10.26 13.78 9.30
C GLN A 158 -11.54 14.11 8.53
N LYS A 159 -12.13 15.29 8.77
CA LYS A 159 -13.26 15.80 8.00
C LYS A 159 -12.91 15.95 6.51
N GLU A 160 -11.76 16.56 6.23
CA GLU A 160 -11.24 16.69 4.87
C GLU A 160 -10.99 15.32 4.20
N ALA A 161 -10.41 14.39 4.95
CA ALA A 161 -10.15 13.03 4.46
C ALA A 161 -11.45 12.23 4.23
N ALA A 162 -12.47 12.40 5.08
CA ALA A 162 -13.78 11.76 4.87
C ALA A 162 -14.48 12.30 3.61
N LYS A 163 -14.41 13.62 3.37
CA LYS A 163 -14.88 14.23 2.12
C LYS A 163 -14.16 13.64 0.89
N PHE A 164 -12.85 13.44 1.00
CA PHE A 164 -12.05 12.82 -0.06
C PHE A 164 -12.51 11.40 -0.36
N LEU A 165 -12.66 10.54 0.67
CA LEU A 165 -13.10 9.16 0.52
C LEU A 165 -14.45 9.06 -0.21
N LEU A 166 -15.41 9.87 0.20
CA LEU A 166 -16.75 9.89 -0.40
C LEU A 166 -16.75 10.41 -1.84
N SER A 167 -15.90 11.37 -2.16
CA SER A 167 -15.86 11.95 -3.49
C SER A 167 -15.08 11.11 -4.51
N ARG A 168 -14.10 10.28 -4.06
CA ARG A 168 -13.19 9.55 -4.96
C ARG A 168 -13.52 8.09 -5.17
N LYS A 169 -14.53 7.56 -4.50
CA LYS A 169 -15.01 6.18 -4.56
C LYS A 169 -13.89 5.13 -4.38
N LYS A 170 -12.91 5.05 -5.28
CA LYS A 170 -11.76 4.15 -5.23
C LYS A 170 -10.49 4.94 -5.04
N CYS A 171 -9.86 4.86 -3.87
CA CYS A 171 -8.74 5.73 -3.52
C CYS A 171 -7.88 5.19 -2.36
N ILE A 172 -6.75 5.86 -2.14
CA ILE A 172 -5.80 5.56 -1.07
C ILE A 172 -5.85 6.68 -0.02
N LEU A 173 -6.15 6.34 1.22
CA LEU A 173 -6.03 7.23 2.35
C LEU A 173 -4.70 6.99 3.07
N SER A 174 -3.75 7.89 2.86
CA SER A 174 -2.41 7.81 3.43
C SER A 174 -2.23 8.82 4.55
N LEU A 175 -2.88 8.59 5.67
CA LEU A 175 -2.64 9.36 6.89
C LEU A 175 -1.54 8.68 7.72
N ASP A 176 -0.62 9.44 8.26
CA ASP A 176 0.37 8.89 9.18
C ASP A 176 -0.29 8.13 10.33
N MET A 177 0.41 7.17 10.93
CA MET A 177 -0.15 6.37 12.02
C MET A 177 -0.57 7.28 13.18
N GLY A 178 -1.77 7.00 13.76
CA GLY A 178 -2.31 7.82 14.85
C GLY A 178 -3.05 9.09 14.41
N LEU A 179 -3.16 9.38 13.11
CA LEU A 179 -4.02 10.46 12.60
C LEU A 179 -5.48 10.05 12.40
N GLY A 180 -5.86 8.84 12.82
CA GLY A 180 -7.25 8.38 12.84
C GLY A 180 -7.79 7.87 11.51
N LYS A 181 -6.99 7.11 10.73
CA LYS A 181 -7.44 6.45 9.48
C LYS A 181 -8.73 5.65 9.67
N SER A 182 -8.75 4.79 10.69
CA SER A 182 -9.92 3.93 10.99
C SER A 182 -11.14 4.77 11.32
N LEU A 183 -11.02 5.76 12.23
CA LEU A 183 -12.10 6.68 12.56
C LEU A 183 -12.62 7.41 11.32
N THR A 184 -11.72 7.95 10.50
CA THR A 184 -12.08 8.68 9.27
C THR A 184 -12.87 7.82 8.30
N SER A 185 -12.46 6.58 8.08
CA SER A 185 -13.16 5.66 7.17
C SER A 185 -14.48 5.16 7.73
N ILE A 186 -14.60 4.97 9.06
CA ILE A 186 -15.89 4.69 9.73
C ILE A 186 -16.85 5.87 9.53
N VAL A 187 -16.40 7.08 9.82
CA VAL A 187 -17.21 8.29 9.63
C VAL A 187 -17.70 8.40 8.19
N ALA A 188 -16.80 8.25 7.22
CA ALA A 188 -17.15 8.29 5.80
C ALA A 188 -18.16 7.19 5.42
N SER A 189 -17.98 5.95 5.90
CA SER A 189 -18.88 4.84 5.58
C SER A 189 -20.28 5.05 6.18
N LEU A 190 -20.38 5.59 7.38
CA LEU A 190 -21.65 5.89 8.02
C LEU A 190 -22.36 7.10 7.37
N MET A 191 -21.60 8.09 6.87
CA MET A 191 -22.17 9.21 6.08
C MET A 191 -22.70 8.74 4.73
N TYR A 192 -22.17 7.67 4.16
CA TYR A 192 -22.70 7.05 2.94
C TYR A 192 -24.05 6.36 3.18
N GLY A 193 -24.40 6.09 4.42
CA GLY A 193 -25.69 5.53 4.85
C GLY A 193 -25.63 4.09 5.35
N ASN A 194 -26.79 3.44 5.44
CA ASN A 194 -26.91 2.06 5.93
C ASN A 194 -26.45 1.05 4.87
N LYS A 195 -25.18 1.07 4.54
CA LYS A 195 -24.55 0.24 3.52
C LYS A 195 -23.76 -0.90 4.15
N LYS A 196 -23.59 -2.01 3.42
CA LYS A 196 -22.76 -3.13 3.83
C LYS A 196 -21.29 -2.81 3.63
N VAL A 197 -20.50 -2.92 4.68
CA VAL A 197 -19.08 -2.56 4.70
C VAL A 197 -18.22 -3.78 5.03
N LEU A 198 -17.30 -4.11 4.14
CA LEU A 198 -16.23 -5.09 4.41
C LEU A 198 -14.96 -4.37 4.86
N ILE A 199 -14.39 -4.81 5.98
CA ILE A 199 -13.13 -4.33 6.51
C ILE A 199 -12.12 -5.48 6.47
N VAL A 200 -11.10 -5.36 5.62
CA VAL A 200 -9.99 -6.32 5.55
C VAL A 200 -8.78 -5.70 6.24
N CYS A 201 -8.28 -6.36 7.28
CA CYS A 201 -7.21 -5.82 8.11
C CYS A 201 -6.26 -6.91 8.63
N PRO A 202 -5.11 -6.57 9.23
CA PRO A 202 -4.30 -7.53 9.99
C PRO A 202 -5.08 -8.19 11.13
N ALA A 203 -4.83 -9.48 11.41
CA ALA A 203 -5.52 -10.23 12.46
C ALA A 203 -5.45 -9.54 13.85
N SER A 204 -4.30 -8.96 14.17
CA SER A 204 -4.02 -8.28 15.43
C SER A 204 -4.86 -7.02 15.71
N ILE A 205 -5.50 -6.43 14.70
CA ILE A 205 -6.28 -5.20 14.86
C ILE A 205 -7.78 -5.39 14.63
N LYS A 206 -8.26 -6.62 14.43
CA LYS A 206 -9.71 -6.90 14.29
C LYS A 206 -10.51 -6.38 15.50
N THR A 207 -10.03 -6.63 16.69
CA THR A 207 -10.67 -6.14 17.94
C THR A 207 -10.65 -4.63 18.04
N ASN A 208 -9.57 -3.98 17.62
CA ASN A 208 -9.49 -2.52 17.59
C ASN A 208 -10.55 -1.92 16.65
N TRP A 209 -10.73 -2.51 15.47
CA TRP A 209 -11.77 -2.10 14.53
C TRP A 209 -13.16 -2.25 15.11
N LYS A 210 -13.44 -3.39 15.80
CA LYS A 210 -14.71 -3.56 16.51
C LYS A 210 -14.93 -2.45 17.53
N ASN A 211 -13.94 -2.20 18.39
CA ASN A 211 -14.03 -1.18 19.44
C ASN A 211 -14.23 0.23 18.90
N GLU A 212 -13.59 0.56 17.76
CA GLU A 212 -13.79 1.85 17.09
C GLU A 212 -15.22 1.97 16.50
N LEU A 213 -15.75 0.90 15.90
CA LEU A 213 -17.11 0.85 15.37
C LEU A 213 -18.16 0.99 16.47
N MET A 214 -17.96 0.32 17.61
CA MET A 214 -18.89 0.37 18.76
C MET A 214 -19.06 1.76 19.36
N ARG A 215 -18.24 2.73 19.00
CA ARG A 215 -18.44 4.14 19.36
C ARG A 215 -19.65 4.75 18.64
N PHE A 216 -20.08 4.18 17.52
CA PHE A 216 -21.10 4.73 16.64
C PHE A 216 -22.26 3.79 16.37
N VAL A 217 -22.04 2.49 16.39
CA VAL A 217 -23.03 1.46 16.06
C VAL A 217 -23.09 0.39 17.14
N ASP A 218 -24.23 -0.28 17.24
CA ASP A 218 -24.46 -1.36 18.18
C ASP A 218 -23.68 -2.62 17.76
N GLU A 219 -23.31 -3.45 18.73
CA GLU A 219 -22.47 -4.65 18.53
C GLU A 219 -23.14 -5.68 17.61
N ASP A 220 -24.46 -5.77 17.61
CA ASP A 220 -25.24 -6.67 16.75
C ASP A 220 -25.10 -6.36 15.26
N LYS A 221 -24.67 -5.15 14.89
CA LYS A 221 -24.38 -4.72 13.51
C LYS A 221 -22.97 -5.09 13.04
N ILE A 222 -22.13 -5.62 13.94
CA ILE A 222 -20.72 -5.92 13.66
C ILE A 222 -20.50 -7.42 13.64
N ASN A 223 -19.88 -7.92 12.57
CA ASN A 223 -19.47 -9.30 12.43
C ASN A 223 -17.94 -9.39 12.36
N ILE A 224 -17.32 -10.21 13.22
CA ILE A 224 -15.89 -10.54 13.14
C ILE A 224 -15.76 -11.97 12.66
N ILE A 225 -15.22 -12.13 11.47
CA ILE A 225 -14.97 -13.44 10.89
C ILE A 225 -13.70 -14.04 11.49
N LYS A 226 -13.81 -15.26 11.98
CA LYS A 226 -12.69 -16.09 12.43
C LYS A 226 -12.33 -17.12 11.37
N GLY A 227 -11.04 -17.31 11.13
CA GLY A 227 -10.56 -18.44 10.33
C GLY A 227 -10.76 -19.77 11.07
N PHE A 228 -10.83 -20.88 10.34
CA PHE A 228 -11.04 -22.20 10.94
C PHE A 228 -9.97 -22.58 11.97
N ASN A 229 -8.75 -22.05 11.82
CA ASN A 229 -7.67 -22.25 12.78
C ASN A 229 -7.84 -21.41 14.06
N GLU A 230 -8.61 -20.32 14.01
CA GLU A 230 -8.90 -19.42 15.14
C GLU A 230 -10.12 -19.88 15.95
N MET A 231 -10.95 -20.77 15.37
CA MET A 231 -12.17 -21.28 15.98
C MET A 231 -11.84 -22.38 17.01
N ASN A 232 -12.49 -22.32 18.17
CA ASN A 232 -12.48 -23.40 19.14
C ASN A 232 -13.43 -24.56 18.71
N LYS A 233 -13.42 -25.67 19.47
CA LYS A 233 -14.23 -26.85 19.10
C LYS A 233 -15.72 -26.54 19.02
N GLN A 234 -16.27 -25.78 19.96
CA GLN A 234 -17.68 -25.43 19.99
C GLN A 234 -18.05 -24.54 18.79
N GLU A 235 -17.25 -23.54 18.50
CA GLU A 235 -17.46 -22.64 17.34
C GLU A 235 -17.43 -23.39 16.01
N LEU A 236 -16.54 -24.39 15.86
CA LEU A 236 -16.49 -25.25 14.67
C LEU A 236 -17.72 -26.16 14.57
N MET A 237 -18.20 -26.69 15.68
CA MET A 237 -19.42 -27.53 15.72
C MET A 237 -20.65 -26.71 15.38
N ASP A 238 -20.79 -25.54 15.96
CA ASP A 238 -21.90 -24.62 15.68
C ASP A 238 -21.89 -24.20 14.20
N PHE A 239 -20.70 -23.92 13.67
CA PHE A 239 -20.48 -23.59 12.27
C PHE A 239 -20.90 -24.72 11.32
N LEU A 240 -20.50 -25.97 11.63
CA LEU A 240 -20.79 -27.17 10.86
C LEU A 240 -22.17 -27.78 11.18
N LYS A 241 -22.90 -27.22 12.15
CA LYS A 241 -24.18 -27.76 12.69
C LYS A 241 -24.04 -29.20 13.18
N VAL A 242 -22.93 -29.50 13.87
CA VAL A 242 -22.67 -30.80 14.48
C VAL A 242 -23.08 -30.78 15.95
N GLU A 243 -24.05 -31.61 16.33
CA GLU A 243 -24.59 -31.65 17.69
C GLU A 243 -23.77 -32.54 18.64
N ASP A 244 -23.19 -33.63 18.14
CA ASP A 244 -22.45 -34.60 18.94
C ASP A 244 -21.00 -34.12 19.21
N LYS A 245 -20.76 -33.70 20.48
CA LYS A 245 -19.46 -33.19 20.91
C LYS A 245 -18.33 -34.24 20.90
N ASN A 246 -18.63 -35.52 20.93
CA ASN A 246 -17.65 -36.59 21.01
C ASN A 246 -17.31 -37.21 19.63
N LYS A 247 -18.06 -36.88 18.59
CA LYS A 247 -17.94 -37.52 17.30
C LYS A 247 -16.65 -37.16 16.55
N TYR A 248 -16.14 -35.95 16.73
CA TYR A 248 -14.98 -35.47 15.98
C TYR A 248 -13.93 -34.78 16.87
N LYS A 249 -12.65 -34.93 16.52
CA LYS A 249 -11.56 -34.12 17.04
C LYS A 249 -11.54 -32.74 16.39
N VAL A 250 -10.86 -31.77 17.01
CA VAL A 250 -10.78 -30.38 16.51
C VAL A 250 -10.17 -30.31 15.10
N GLU A 251 -9.12 -31.11 14.86
CA GLU A 251 -8.46 -31.19 13.56
C GLU A 251 -9.37 -31.73 12.45
N GLU A 252 -10.22 -32.70 12.78
CA GLU A 252 -11.20 -33.28 11.84
C GLU A 252 -12.28 -32.26 11.50
N LEU A 253 -12.79 -31.55 12.51
CA LEU A 253 -13.77 -30.47 12.30
C LEU A 253 -13.19 -29.36 11.43
N ARG A 254 -11.92 -28.96 11.64
CA ARG A 254 -11.23 -27.98 10.80
C ARG A 254 -11.12 -28.46 9.36
N LYS A 255 -10.82 -29.75 9.15
CA LYS A 255 -10.73 -30.32 7.81
C LYS A 255 -12.12 -30.32 7.12
N ILE A 256 -13.16 -30.77 7.82
CA ILE A 256 -14.55 -30.75 7.32
C ILE A 256 -14.99 -29.32 7.00
N ALA A 257 -14.65 -28.33 7.84
CA ALA A 257 -14.97 -26.94 7.61
C ALA A 257 -14.28 -26.37 6.35
N LYS A 258 -13.03 -26.77 6.10
CA LYS A 258 -12.29 -26.39 4.88
C LYS A 258 -12.82 -27.06 3.63
N ASP A 259 -13.27 -28.32 3.72
CA ASP A 259 -13.77 -29.09 2.58
C ASP A 259 -15.26 -28.85 2.31
N GLY A 260 -16.02 -28.42 3.32
CA GLY A 260 -17.49 -28.41 3.31
C GLY A 260 -18.16 -27.14 2.76
N GLY A 261 -17.38 -26.16 2.30
CA GLY A 261 -17.92 -24.89 1.78
C GLY A 261 -18.59 -24.03 2.88
N ASN A 262 -18.26 -22.77 2.92
CA ASN A 262 -18.61 -21.90 4.02
C ASN A 262 -19.99 -21.30 3.90
N LYS A 263 -20.77 -21.35 4.96
CA LYS A 263 -21.88 -20.43 5.15
C LYS A 263 -21.37 -19.18 5.86
N TRP A 264 -21.11 -18.16 5.07
CA TRP A 264 -20.89 -16.82 5.51
C TRP A 264 -22.09 -16.32 6.31
N ASN A 265 -21.87 -15.73 7.47
CA ASN A 265 -22.97 -15.23 8.30
C ASN A 265 -23.46 -13.89 7.72
N GLU A 266 -24.51 -13.95 6.89
CA GLU A 266 -25.05 -12.79 6.20
C GLU A 266 -25.90 -11.92 7.12
N GLY A 267 -25.91 -10.61 6.88
CA GLY A 267 -26.92 -9.70 7.38
C GLY A 267 -26.44 -8.57 8.28
N LYS A 268 -25.16 -8.52 8.66
CA LYS A 268 -24.64 -7.42 9.48
C LYS A 268 -24.07 -6.28 8.62
N GLN A 269 -24.18 -5.05 9.11
CA GLN A 269 -23.74 -3.85 8.39
C GLN A 269 -22.23 -3.84 8.19
N PHE A 270 -21.45 -4.20 9.22
CA PHE A 270 -19.98 -4.22 9.19
C PHE A 270 -19.47 -5.65 9.34
N THR A 271 -18.60 -6.07 8.43
CA THR A 271 -17.91 -7.36 8.48
C THR A 271 -16.41 -7.14 8.53
N ILE A 272 -15.74 -7.67 9.53
CA ILE A 272 -14.30 -7.55 9.74
C ILE A 272 -13.64 -8.90 9.45
N LEU A 273 -12.69 -8.89 8.52
CA LEU A 273 -11.97 -10.06 8.02
C LEU A 273 -10.46 -9.78 8.04
N ASN A 274 -9.62 -10.76 8.34
CA ASN A 274 -8.17 -10.58 8.20
C ASN A 274 -7.62 -11.16 6.89
N PHE A 275 -6.46 -10.61 6.48
CA PHE A 275 -5.80 -10.99 5.24
C PHE A 275 -5.55 -12.49 5.08
N ASP A 276 -5.22 -13.18 6.18
CA ASP A 276 -4.70 -14.54 6.15
C ASP A 276 -5.80 -15.59 5.97
N ILE A 277 -7.06 -15.19 6.14
CA ILE A 277 -8.22 -16.08 5.99
C ILE A 277 -9.14 -15.69 4.84
N ILE A 278 -8.80 -14.67 4.05
CA ILE A 278 -9.67 -14.19 2.96
C ILE A 278 -9.90 -15.27 1.90
N ASP A 279 -8.91 -16.12 1.64
CA ASP A 279 -9.00 -17.23 0.70
C ASP A 279 -9.84 -18.41 1.21
N GLU A 280 -10.13 -18.51 2.51
CA GLU A 280 -11.10 -19.45 3.05
C GLU A 280 -12.53 -19.13 2.58
N PHE A 281 -12.82 -17.85 2.29
CA PHE A 281 -14.12 -17.33 1.88
C PHE A 281 -14.18 -16.87 0.43
N HIS A 282 -13.03 -16.76 -0.22
CA HIS A 282 -12.91 -16.40 -1.62
C HIS A 282 -11.85 -17.28 -2.29
N THR A 283 -12.27 -18.45 -2.77
CA THR A 283 -11.37 -19.37 -3.46
C THR A 283 -10.98 -18.86 -4.83
N PHE A 284 -9.67 -18.85 -5.08
CA PHE A 284 -9.09 -18.57 -6.38
C PHE A 284 -9.23 -19.81 -7.29
N SER A 285 -10.47 -20.14 -7.71
CA SER A 285 -10.69 -21.27 -8.60
C SER A 285 -10.31 -20.91 -10.03
N ARG A 286 -9.56 -21.78 -10.68
CA ARG A 286 -9.31 -21.74 -12.13
C ARG A 286 -10.60 -21.86 -12.96
N ASN A 287 -11.68 -22.34 -12.36
CA ASN A 287 -12.94 -22.64 -13.03
C ASN A 287 -13.98 -21.52 -12.98
N ASN A 288 -13.57 -20.27 -12.80
CA ASN A 288 -14.40 -19.07 -13.05
C ASN A 288 -15.79 -19.05 -12.36
N THR A 289 -15.95 -19.70 -11.23
CA THR A 289 -17.21 -19.65 -10.49
C THR A 289 -17.28 -18.34 -9.69
N ASN A 290 -18.24 -17.47 -10.04
CA ASN A 290 -18.61 -16.27 -9.28
C ASN A 290 -19.34 -16.64 -7.96
N ASP A 291 -18.95 -17.71 -7.30
CA ASP A 291 -19.78 -18.44 -6.33
C ASP A 291 -19.16 -18.44 -4.92
N SER A 292 -18.21 -17.50 -4.66
CA SER A 292 -17.69 -17.37 -3.30
C SER A 292 -18.69 -16.65 -2.39
N ASP A 293 -18.79 -17.09 -1.14
CA ASP A 293 -19.67 -16.48 -0.14
C ASP A 293 -19.35 -14.99 0.07
N LEU A 294 -18.08 -14.61 -0.06
CA LEU A 294 -17.65 -13.22 0.01
C LEU A 294 -18.23 -12.37 -1.12
N LEU A 295 -18.32 -12.91 -2.36
CA LEU A 295 -18.94 -12.21 -3.49
C LEU A 295 -20.46 -12.14 -3.37
N LYS A 296 -21.09 -13.19 -2.86
CA LYS A 296 -22.55 -13.24 -2.63
C LYS A 296 -23.03 -12.22 -1.59
N SER A 297 -22.14 -11.78 -0.70
CA SER A 297 -22.48 -10.83 0.37
C SER A 297 -22.70 -9.40 -0.12
N ASP A 298 -22.30 -9.08 -1.34
CA ASP A 298 -22.54 -7.82 -2.05
C ASP A 298 -22.30 -6.57 -1.20
N PHE A 299 -21.01 -6.37 -0.85
CA PHE A 299 -20.60 -5.22 -0.06
C PHE A 299 -20.55 -3.94 -0.91
N ASP A 300 -21.16 -2.86 -0.42
CA ASP A 300 -21.12 -1.54 -1.06
C ASP A 300 -19.75 -0.86 -0.91
N VAL A 301 -19.12 -1.05 0.26
CA VAL A 301 -17.84 -0.42 0.63
C VAL A 301 -16.84 -1.50 1.06
N VAL A 302 -15.66 -1.45 0.48
CA VAL A 302 -14.53 -2.32 0.86
C VAL A 302 -13.40 -1.44 1.41
N ILE A 303 -13.05 -1.63 2.68
CA ILE A 303 -11.96 -0.94 3.37
C ILE A 303 -10.83 -1.93 3.58
N ILE A 304 -9.64 -1.61 3.09
CA ILE A 304 -8.43 -2.43 3.27
C ILE A 304 -7.44 -1.66 4.13
N ASP A 305 -7.32 -2.06 5.39
CA ASP A 305 -6.39 -1.41 6.32
C ASP A 305 -4.99 -2.02 6.26
N GLU A 306 -3.97 -1.18 6.50
CA GLU A 306 -2.56 -1.52 6.32
C GLU A 306 -2.29 -2.09 4.92
N ALA A 307 -2.84 -1.43 3.90
CA ALA A 307 -2.80 -1.87 2.50
C ALA A 307 -1.37 -2.06 1.96
N HIS A 308 -0.36 -1.43 2.56
CA HIS A 308 1.04 -1.67 2.21
C HIS A 308 1.47 -3.14 2.35
N LYS A 309 0.76 -3.97 3.14
CA LYS A 309 0.98 -5.42 3.21
C LYS A 309 0.64 -6.16 1.91
N LEU A 310 -0.02 -5.49 0.97
CA LEU A 310 -0.32 -5.98 -0.37
C LEU A 310 0.70 -5.52 -1.43
N SER A 311 1.85 -5.02 -1.01
CA SER A 311 2.90 -4.53 -1.92
C SER A 311 3.58 -5.63 -2.75
N ASN A 312 3.43 -6.90 -2.39
CA ASN A 312 3.98 -8.04 -3.14
C ASN A 312 2.91 -8.68 -4.05
N ASN A 313 3.01 -8.49 -5.37
CA ASN A 313 2.08 -9.02 -6.37
C ASN A 313 2.13 -10.54 -6.55
N THR A 314 3.18 -11.21 -6.07
CA THR A 314 3.29 -12.67 -6.14
C THR A 314 2.60 -13.38 -4.97
N SER A 315 2.31 -12.65 -3.89
CA SER A 315 1.68 -13.22 -2.70
C SER A 315 0.24 -13.69 -2.97
N THR A 316 -0.15 -14.80 -2.35
CA THR A 316 -1.52 -15.32 -2.41
C THR A 316 -2.51 -14.25 -1.95
N ARG A 317 -2.23 -13.57 -0.84
CA ARG A 317 -3.01 -12.49 -0.26
C ARG A 317 -3.34 -11.38 -1.27
N PHE A 318 -2.34 -10.89 -2.00
CA PHE A 318 -2.55 -9.89 -3.04
C PHE A 318 -3.45 -10.41 -4.17
N LYS A 319 -3.15 -11.61 -4.67
CA LYS A 319 -3.90 -12.24 -5.78
C LYS A 319 -5.37 -12.45 -5.42
N THR A 320 -5.64 -12.95 -4.21
CA THR A 320 -7.00 -13.20 -3.72
C THR A 320 -7.79 -11.90 -3.60
N ILE A 321 -7.20 -10.86 -3.00
CA ILE A 321 -7.87 -9.55 -2.86
C ILE A 321 -8.09 -8.90 -4.22
N LYS A 322 -7.09 -8.93 -5.11
CA LYS A 322 -7.23 -8.38 -6.46
C LYS A 322 -8.34 -9.08 -7.25
N ASN A 323 -8.39 -10.41 -7.21
CA ASN A 323 -9.45 -11.20 -7.85
C ASN A 323 -10.82 -10.85 -7.28
N TYR A 324 -10.94 -10.74 -5.95
CA TYR A 324 -12.19 -10.32 -5.30
C TYR A 324 -12.63 -8.94 -5.79
N LEU A 325 -11.76 -7.93 -5.72
CA LEU A 325 -12.10 -6.55 -6.12
C LEU A 325 -12.46 -6.41 -7.61
N GLN A 326 -11.91 -7.28 -8.47
CA GLN A 326 -12.26 -7.30 -9.89
C GLN A 326 -13.66 -7.89 -10.17
N LYS A 327 -14.14 -8.80 -9.30
CA LYS A 327 -15.43 -9.47 -9.44
C LYS A 327 -16.53 -8.84 -8.59
N ALA A 328 -16.17 -8.19 -7.49
CA ALA A 328 -17.10 -7.54 -6.58
C ALA A 328 -17.72 -6.29 -7.23
N ASN A 329 -19.01 -6.12 -7.02
CA ASN A 329 -19.77 -4.94 -7.50
C ASN A 329 -19.78 -3.81 -6.46
N ASN A 330 -18.69 -3.64 -5.70
CA ASN A 330 -18.61 -2.61 -4.68
C ASN A 330 -18.43 -1.21 -5.29
N GLU A 331 -19.17 -0.24 -4.77
CA GLU A 331 -19.08 1.14 -5.25
C GLU A 331 -17.83 1.85 -4.73
N TYR A 332 -17.42 1.53 -3.50
CA TYR A 332 -16.26 2.15 -2.84
C TYR A 332 -15.19 1.14 -2.50
N THR A 333 -13.94 1.48 -2.80
CA THR A 333 -12.75 0.75 -2.34
C THR A 333 -11.75 1.73 -1.74
N TRP A 334 -11.53 1.64 -0.43
CA TRP A 334 -10.61 2.53 0.28
C TRP A 334 -9.43 1.76 0.82
N LEU A 335 -8.24 2.08 0.32
CA LEU A 335 -6.98 1.53 0.81
C LEU A 335 -6.42 2.45 1.89
N LEU A 336 -6.33 1.98 3.12
CA LEU A 336 -5.79 2.74 4.24
C LEU A 336 -4.34 2.33 4.49
N THR A 337 -3.43 3.28 4.57
CA THR A 337 -2.03 3.01 4.90
C THR A 337 -1.35 4.21 5.56
N GLY A 338 -0.50 3.95 6.56
CA GLY A 338 0.41 4.97 7.10
C GLY A 338 1.64 5.19 6.22
N THR A 339 1.98 4.18 5.41
CA THR A 339 3.16 4.16 4.55
C THR A 339 2.73 3.77 3.13
N MET A 340 2.68 4.74 2.23
CA MET A 340 2.27 4.51 0.84
C MET A 340 3.39 3.85 0.02
N LEU A 341 4.65 4.19 0.31
CA LEU A 341 5.83 3.56 -0.25
C LEU A 341 6.59 2.86 0.88
N THR A 342 6.54 1.53 0.91
CA THR A 342 7.23 0.75 1.95
C THR A 342 8.72 0.60 1.66
N ASN A 343 9.09 0.37 0.41
CA ASN A 343 10.48 0.12 0.04
C ASN A 343 10.88 0.76 -1.29
N ASP A 344 9.95 0.88 -2.26
CA ASP A 344 10.31 1.22 -3.62
C ASP A 344 9.09 1.71 -4.41
N VAL A 345 9.32 2.50 -5.48
CA VAL A 345 8.27 2.98 -6.40
C VAL A 345 7.51 1.80 -7.03
N LYS A 346 8.15 0.65 -7.24
CA LYS A 346 7.49 -0.57 -7.74
C LYS A 346 6.32 -1.04 -6.86
N ASN A 347 6.41 -0.84 -5.54
CA ASN A 347 5.36 -1.26 -4.61
C ASN A 347 4.07 -0.45 -4.74
N LEU A 348 4.19 0.78 -5.22
CA LEU A 348 3.06 1.66 -5.47
C LEU A 348 2.17 1.14 -6.61
N TYR A 349 2.77 0.51 -7.65
CA TYR A 349 2.01 -0.12 -8.72
C TYR A 349 0.95 -1.08 -8.20
N ASN A 350 1.32 -1.92 -7.22
CA ASN A 350 0.41 -2.92 -6.69
C ASN A 350 -0.79 -2.29 -5.99
N LEU A 351 -0.59 -1.24 -5.20
CA LEU A 351 -1.68 -0.52 -4.53
C LEU A 351 -2.59 0.17 -5.56
N ILE A 352 -2.01 0.84 -6.55
CA ILE A 352 -2.79 1.50 -7.62
C ILE A 352 -3.60 0.46 -8.40
N SER A 353 -3.01 -0.70 -8.70
CA SER A 353 -3.68 -1.77 -9.45
C SER A 353 -4.88 -2.42 -8.73
N LEU A 354 -5.09 -2.16 -7.45
CA LEU A 354 -6.26 -2.59 -6.69
C LEU A 354 -7.45 -1.63 -6.83
N ILE A 355 -7.18 -0.37 -7.15
CA ILE A 355 -8.21 0.68 -7.24
C ILE A 355 -8.39 1.21 -8.66
N GLU A 356 -7.31 1.29 -9.43
CA GLU A 356 -7.30 1.81 -10.80
C GLU A 356 -6.24 1.05 -11.62
N THR A 357 -6.66 0.10 -12.44
CA THR A 357 -5.74 -0.85 -13.11
C THR A 357 -4.96 -0.26 -14.26
N ASP A 358 -5.48 0.80 -14.89
CA ASP A 358 -5.01 1.21 -16.22
C ASP A 358 -4.24 2.53 -16.23
N ILE A 359 -4.27 3.30 -15.14
CA ILE A 359 -3.74 4.67 -15.13
C ILE A 359 -2.22 4.73 -15.32
N THR A 360 -1.50 3.72 -14.85
CA THR A 360 -0.04 3.62 -14.95
C THR A 360 0.44 2.64 -16.01
N GLY A 361 -0.47 2.05 -16.79
CA GLY A 361 -0.18 1.01 -17.77
C GLY A 361 -0.01 -0.39 -17.15
N ASP A 362 0.45 -1.34 -17.94
CA ASP A 362 0.74 -2.68 -17.43
C ASP A 362 2.02 -2.70 -16.55
N TYR A 363 2.25 -3.82 -15.86
CA TYR A 363 3.37 -3.96 -14.93
C TYR A 363 4.74 -3.76 -15.58
N ASN A 364 4.96 -4.28 -16.78
CA ASN A 364 6.25 -4.17 -17.44
C ASN A 364 6.51 -2.72 -17.88
N PHE A 365 5.52 -2.06 -18.47
CA PHE A 365 5.59 -0.65 -18.81
C PHE A 365 5.87 0.21 -17.57
N TYR A 366 5.17 -0.04 -16.47
CA TYR A 366 5.40 0.68 -15.22
C TYR A 366 6.82 0.50 -14.70
N MET A 367 7.33 -0.73 -14.72
CA MET A 367 8.66 -1.06 -14.26
C MET A 367 9.75 -0.41 -15.10
N GLU A 368 9.61 -0.44 -16.43
CA GLU A 368 10.54 0.23 -17.34
C GLU A 368 10.49 1.75 -17.20
N ARG A 369 9.29 2.32 -17.18
CA ARG A 369 9.08 3.78 -17.20
C ARG A 369 9.44 4.47 -15.88
N TYR A 370 8.99 3.90 -14.75
CA TYR A 370 9.09 4.56 -13.45
C TYR A 370 10.12 3.95 -12.51
N CYS A 371 10.53 2.72 -12.74
CA CYS A 371 11.50 2.02 -11.91
C CYS A 371 12.84 1.79 -12.61
N GLY A 372 13.04 2.31 -13.82
CA GLY A 372 14.28 2.12 -14.60
C GLY A 372 14.63 0.66 -14.82
N ALA A 373 13.62 -0.22 -14.81
CA ALA A 373 13.83 -1.66 -14.85
C ALA A 373 14.34 -2.12 -16.22
N LYS A 374 15.30 -2.99 -16.19
CA LYS A 374 15.81 -3.69 -17.37
C LYS A 374 15.37 -5.14 -17.34
N LYS A 375 14.97 -5.64 -18.50
CA LYS A 375 14.64 -7.04 -18.70
C LYS A 375 15.93 -7.84 -18.76
N ILE A 376 16.17 -8.68 -17.76
CA ILE A 376 17.35 -9.57 -17.74
C ILE A 376 16.92 -11.01 -17.76
N LEU A 377 17.76 -11.86 -18.35
CA LEU A 377 17.51 -13.29 -18.42
C LEU A 377 17.57 -13.90 -17.01
N LYS A 378 16.56 -14.70 -16.65
CA LYS A 378 16.53 -15.37 -15.36
C LYS A 378 17.70 -16.35 -15.24
N LYS A 379 18.32 -16.43 -14.06
CA LYS A 379 19.43 -17.36 -13.80
C LYS A 379 19.07 -18.80 -14.21
N GLY A 380 19.99 -19.48 -14.89
CA GLY A 380 19.81 -20.83 -15.43
C GLY A 380 18.99 -20.93 -16.72
N GLU A 381 18.34 -19.85 -17.16
CA GLU A 381 17.59 -19.86 -18.43
C GLU A 381 18.52 -19.90 -19.65
N TRP A 382 19.74 -19.34 -19.55
CA TRP A 382 20.73 -19.43 -20.60
C TRP A 382 21.08 -20.90 -20.92
N ASP A 383 21.38 -21.68 -19.87
CA ASP A 383 21.73 -23.09 -20.03
C ASP A 383 20.53 -23.92 -20.50
N ARG A 384 19.34 -23.61 -20.01
CA ARG A 384 18.09 -24.23 -20.49
C ARG A 384 17.87 -23.93 -21.97
N CYS A 385 17.99 -22.70 -22.39
CA CYS A 385 17.84 -22.28 -23.78
C CYS A 385 18.96 -22.90 -24.65
N TRP A 386 20.18 -22.95 -24.13
CA TRP A 386 21.29 -23.60 -24.79
C TRP A 386 21.02 -25.08 -25.08
N ASN A 387 20.61 -25.84 -24.08
CA ASN A 387 20.28 -27.25 -24.21
C ASN A 387 19.12 -27.50 -25.19
N MET A 388 18.10 -26.64 -25.17
CA MET A 388 16.96 -26.72 -26.08
C MET A 388 17.33 -26.40 -27.55
N TRP A 389 18.18 -25.41 -27.75
CA TRP A 389 18.55 -24.91 -29.08
C TRP A 389 19.70 -25.71 -29.71
N ASN A 390 20.73 -26.00 -28.92
CA ASN A 390 21.97 -26.61 -29.40
C ASN A 390 21.79 -28.06 -29.88
N LYS A 391 21.07 -28.88 -29.14
CA LYS A 391 20.83 -30.30 -29.45
C LYS A 391 22.10 -31.06 -29.91
N GLY A 392 23.24 -30.74 -29.31
CA GLY A 392 24.52 -31.36 -29.64
C GLY A 392 25.23 -30.85 -30.91
N ARG A 393 24.78 -29.74 -31.50
CA ARG A 393 25.37 -29.18 -32.74
C ARG A 393 26.73 -28.53 -32.51
N TYR A 394 26.95 -27.92 -31.36
CA TYR A 394 28.15 -27.17 -31.01
C TYR A 394 28.64 -27.59 -29.64
N GLU A 395 29.97 -27.65 -29.47
CA GLU A 395 30.55 -27.96 -28.16
C GLU A 395 30.36 -26.87 -27.14
N SER A 396 30.42 -25.60 -27.57
CA SER A 396 30.15 -24.43 -26.71
C SER A 396 29.70 -23.22 -27.53
N TYR A 397 29.03 -22.28 -26.85
CA TYR A 397 28.61 -20.99 -27.44
C TYR A 397 29.80 -20.22 -28.05
N TYR A 398 30.95 -20.28 -27.40
CA TYR A 398 32.14 -19.53 -27.82
C TYR A 398 32.77 -20.06 -29.14
N LYS A 399 32.55 -21.32 -29.47
CA LYS A 399 33.04 -21.97 -30.72
C LYS A 399 32.10 -21.71 -31.92
N MET A 400 30.99 -21.01 -31.74
CA MET A 400 30.07 -20.67 -32.82
C MET A 400 30.58 -19.46 -33.62
N ASN A 401 30.21 -19.38 -34.91
CA ASN A 401 30.36 -18.17 -35.71
C ASN A 401 29.37 -17.07 -35.24
N ASP A 402 29.60 -15.82 -35.65
CA ASP A 402 28.85 -14.68 -35.19
C ASP A 402 27.38 -14.69 -35.63
N GLU A 403 27.09 -15.28 -36.79
CA GLU A 403 25.72 -15.44 -37.28
C GLU A 403 24.91 -16.40 -36.39
N ASN A 404 25.46 -17.56 -36.08
CA ASN A 404 24.81 -18.53 -35.17
C ASN A 404 24.71 -18.02 -33.73
N LYS A 405 25.67 -17.22 -33.25
CA LYS A 405 25.56 -16.50 -31.97
C LYS A 405 24.42 -15.54 -31.93
N LYS A 406 24.21 -14.81 -33.04
CA LYS A 406 23.09 -13.88 -33.17
C LYS A 406 21.74 -14.61 -33.14
N VAL A 407 21.62 -15.67 -33.94
CA VAL A 407 20.39 -16.50 -33.95
C VAL A 407 20.09 -17.12 -32.58
N PHE A 408 21.13 -17.60 -31.89
CA PHE A 408 20.93 -18.11 -30.54
C PHE A 408 20.51 -17.02 -29.52
N LYS A 409 21.08 -15.83 -29.60
CA LYS A 409 20.64 -14.71 -28.75
C LYS A 409 19.17 -14.35 -28.99
N GLU A 410 18.77 -14.26 -30.26
CA GLU A 410 17.35 -14.04 -30.61
C GLU A 410 16.43 -15.15 -30.08
N PHE A 411 16.88 -16.39 -30.12
CA PHE A 411 16.19 -17.54 -29.53
C PHE A 411 16.04 -17.36 -28.00
N VAL A 412 17.12 -16.99 -27.30
CA VAL A 412 17.11 -16.73 -25.85
C VAL A 412 16.17 -15.60 -25.50
N ASP A 413 16.18 -14.52 -26.28
CA ASP A 413 15.28 -13.38 -26.05
C ASP A 413 13.80 -13.74 -26.22
N ASN A 414 13.49 -14.66 -27.13
CA ASN A 414 12.10 -15.08 -27.41
C ASN A 414 11.61 -16.21 -26.49
N VAL A 415 12.47 -17.15 -26.09
CA VAL A 415 12.10 -18.39 -25.38
C VAL A 415 12.54 -18.38 -23.92
N GLY A 416 13.57 -17.63 -23.59
CA GLY A 416 14.12 -17.53 -22.25
C GLY A 416 13.17 -16.78 -21.29
N LYS A 417 13.06 -17.26 -20.07
CA LYS A 417 12.34 -16.53 -19.04
C LYS A 417 13.16 -15.35 -18.53
N HIS A 418 12.58 -14.19 -18.59
CA HIS A 418 13.20 -12.95 -18.13
C HIS A 418 12.57 -12.46 -16.84
N VAL A 419 13.33 -11.70 -16.08
CA VAL A 419 12.86 -10.96 -14.90
C VAL A 419 13.16 -9.47 -15.07
N MET A 420 12.29 -8.64 -14.52
CA MET A 420 12.50 -7.19 -14.48
C MET A 420 13.29 -6.84 -13.24
N VAL A 421 14.48 -6.27 -13.43
CA VAL A 421 15.32 -5.78 -12.33
C VAL A 421 15.31 -4.26 -12.34
N ALA A 422 14.81 -3.68 -11.26
CA ALA A 422 14.66 -2.25 -11.07
C ALA A 422 15.71 -1.76 -10.06
N ASN A 423 16.47 -0.76 -10.43
CA ASN A 423 17.50 -0.18 -9.57
C ASN A 423 17.39 1.35 -9.43
N GLU A 424 16.46 1.98 -10.15
CA GLU A 424 16.33 3.43 -10.27
C GLU A 424 14.87 3.87 -10.15
N SER A 425 14.68 5.16 -9.94
CA SER A 425 13.35 5.78 -9.95
C SER A 425 13.34 6.91 -10.98
N ASN A 426 12.54 6.75 -12.03
CA ASN A 426 12.52 7.64 -13.19
C ASN A 426 11.12 8.25 -13.39
N ASN A 427 11.04 9.39 -14.08
CA ASN A 427 9.77 10.04 -14.47
C ASN A 427 8.78 10.23 -13.31
N LEU A 428 9.30 10.54 -12.11
CA LEU A 428 8.50 10.60 -10.88
C LEU A 428 7.46 11.73 -10.91
N ASP A 429 7.75 12.85 -11.57
CA ASP A 429 6.80 13.96 -11.72
C ASP A 429 5.60 13.57 -12.60
N GLU A 430 5.84 12.82 -13.69
CA GLU A 430 4.77 12.25 -14.51
C GLU A 430 3.91 11.28 -13.69
N LEU A 431 4.54 10.36 -12.95
CA LEU A 431 3.83 9.41 -12.11
C LEU A 431 2.97 10.12 -11.09
N LYS A 432 3.55 11.09 -10.38
CA LYS A 432 2.86 11.92 -9.40
C LYS A 432 1.63 12.63 -9.99
N GLU A 433 1.76 13.20 -11.16
CA GLU A 433 0.67 13.90 -11.83
C GLU A 433 -0.49 12.95 -12.19
N LYS A 434 -0.15 11.75 -12.64
CA LYS A 434 -1.14 10.71 -12.97
C LYS A 434 -1.91 10.21 -11.74
N ILE A 435 -1.26 10.07 -10.58
CA ILE A 435 -1.85 9.39 -9.42
C ILE A 435 -2.33 10.33 -8.32
N ASN A 436 -2.03 11.63 -8.37
CA ASN A 436 -2.30 12.56 -7.26
C ASN A 436 -3.79 12.70 -6.89
N HIS A 437 -4.70 12.35 -7.79
CA HIS A 437 -6.14 12.31 -7.53
C HIS A 437 -6.60 11.02 -6.82
N LEU A 438 -5.76 9.98 -6.81
CA LEU A 438 -6.08 8.68 -6.22
C LEU A 438 -5.75 8.61 -4.73
N TYR A 439 -5.01 9.58 -4.18
CA TYR A 439 -4.61 9.53 -2.77
C TYR A 439 -4.80 10.86 -2.04
N ASN A 440 -5.06 10.75 -0.75
CA ASN A 440 -4.98 11.86 0.21
C ASN A 440 -3.91 11.52 1.23
N ARG A 441 -2.86 12.36 1.32
CA ARG A 441 -1.77 12.18 2.27
C ARG A 441 -1.68 13.35 3.23
N LYS A 442 -1.69 13.02 4.53
CA LYS A 442 -1.41 13.97 5.61
C LYS A 442 -0.31 13.41 6.51
N THR A 443 0.64 14.24 6.85
CA THR A 443 1.72 13.92 7.78
C THR A 443 1.49 14.57 9.13
N LYS A 444 2.02 13.96 10.18
CA LYS A 444 1.93 14.46 11.54
C LYS A 444 2.58 15.83 11.72
N GLU A 445 3.68 16.07 11.03
CA GLU A 445 4.45 17.33 11.14
C GLU A 445 3.58 18.58 10.84
N LYS A 446 2.50 18.40 10.07
CA LYS A 446 1.55 19.49 9.76
C LYS A 446 0.35 19.59 10.70
N ILE A 447 0.17 18.59 11.57
CA ILE A 447 -1.07 18.43 12.36
C ILE A 447 -0.78 18.47 13.86
N ILE A 448 0.36 17.90 14.28
CA ILE A 448 0.72 17.82 15.69
C ILE A 448 1.63 19.02 16.04
N PRO A 449 1.33 19.78 17.09
CA PRO A 449 2.06 21.00 17.44
C PRO A 449 3.39 20.75 18.19
N ILE A 450 3.93 19.54 18.12
CA ILE A 450 5.21 19.16 18.71
C ILE A 450 6.12 18.53 17.66
N ASP A 451 7.42 18.54 17.93
CA ASP A 451 8.42 18.02 17.00
C ASP A 451 8.81 16.57 17.33
N LYS A 452 9.16 15.83 16.27
CA LYS A 452 9.88 14.57 16.34
C LYS A 452 11.36 14.84 16.10
N ILE A 453 12.17 14.79 17.17
CA ILE A 453 13.59 15.09 17.14
C ILE A 453 14.36 13.77 17.06
N ILE A 454 15.05 13.56 15.94
CA ILE A 454 15.95 12.41 15.78
C ILE A 454 17.33 12.81 16.27
N VAL A 455 17.84 12.07 17.25
CA VAL A 455 19.15 12.26 17.87
C VAL A 455 20.08 11.12 17.43
N PRO A 456 20.92 11.33 16.40
CA PRO A 456 21.88 10.30 15.99
C PRO A 456 22.98 10.18 17.03
N LEU A 457 23.27 8.94 17.43
CA LEU A 457 24.35 8.60 18.36
C LEU A 457 25.32 7.68 17.64
N VAL A 458 26.41 8.26 17.19
CA VAL A 458 27.43 7.60 16.39
C VAL A 458 28.56 7.13 17.30
N TYR A 459 28.89 5.86 17.21
CA TYR A 459 30.00 5.24 17.94
C TYR A 459 31.06 4.71 16.98
N HIS A 460 32.25 4.44 17.50
CA HIS A 460 33.33 3.81 16.78
C HIS A 460 33.65 2.47 17.41
N LEU A 461 33.90 1.46 16.60
CA LEU A 461 34.39 0.16 17.08
C LEU A 461 35.77 0.33 17.70
N SER A 462 36.08 -0.37 18.81
CA SER A 462 37.44 -0.55 19.26
C SER A 462 38.22 -1.39 18.24
N LYS A 463 39.56 -1.41 18.38
CA LYS A 463 40.40 -2.21 17.48
C LYS A 463 40.01 -3.70 17.53
N GLU A 464 39.80 -4.24 18.72
CA GLU A 464 39.41 -5.62 18.96
C GLU A 464 38.02 -5.92 18.39
N GLN A 465 37.06 -5.01 18.61
CA GLN A 465 35.70 -5.14 18.07
C GLN A 465 35.68 -5.11 16.55
N LYS A 466 36.57 -4.30 15.92
CA LYS A 466 36.69 -4.24 14.49
C LYS A 466 37.30 -5.51 13.92
N GLU A 467 38.36 -6.02 14.53
CA GLU A 467 39.00 -7.29 14.12
C GLU A 467 37.98 -8.46 14.22
N GLU A 468 37.17 -8.48 15.28
CA GLU A 468 36.12 -9.50 15.42
C GLU A 468 35.01 -9.32 14.36
N TYR A 469 34.55 -8.10 14.13
CA TYR A 469 33.56 -7.79 13.09
C TYR A 469 34.03 -8.20 11.70
N ASP A 470 35.28 -7.88 11.34
CA ASP A 470 35.89 -8.21 10.05
C ASP A 470 36.04 -9.74 9.92
N SER A 471 36.47 -10.45 11.01
CA SER A 471 36.62 -11.90 11.00
C SER A 471 35.30 -12.67 10.80
N LEU A 472 34.19 -12.10 11.20
CA LEU A 472 32.86 -12.69 10.94
C LEU A 472 32.52 -12.70 9.45
N TRP A 473 32.98 -11.70 8.70
CA TRP A 473 32.85 -11.68 7.25
C TRP A 473 33.71 -12.77 6.58
N GLU A 474 34.97 -12.86 6.98
CA GLU A 474 35.94 -13.82 6.41
C GLU A 474 35.57 -15.27 6.69
N LYS A 475 35.17 -15.61 7.93
CA LYS A 475 34.71 -16.97 8.26
C LYS A 475 33.51 -17.38 7.44
N TYR A 476 32.57 -16.48 7.27
CA TYR A 476 31.37 -16.75 6.52
C TYR A 476 31.66 -16.95 5.02
N GLU A 477 32.59 -16.18 4.46
CA GLU A 477 33.05 -16.39 3.06
C GLU A 477 33.76 -17.71 2.88
N ALA A 478 34.59 -18.14 3.84
CA ALA A 478 35.32 -19.40 3.80
C ALA A 478 34.39 -20.63 3.89
N GLU A 479 33.44 -20.66 4.85
CA GLU A 479 32.51 -21.80 5.03
C GLU A 479 31.61 -22.01 3.79
N LYS A 480 31.33 -20.97 3.05
CA LYS A 480 30.48 -21.08 1.88
C LYS A 480 31.20 -21.46 0.59
N LEU A 481 32.47 -21.20 0.50
CA LEU A 481 33.32 -21.70 -0.60
C LEU A 481 33.44 -23.24 -0.58
N GLU A 482 33.40 -23.84 0.60
CA GLU A 482 33.43 -25.30 0.76
C GLU A 482 32.09 -25.97 0.36
N GLU A 483 30.93 -25.29 0.48
CA GLU A 483 29.62 -25.85 0.13
C GLU A 483 29.29 -25.83 -1.39
N GLY A 484 30.10 -25.24 -2.25
CA GLY A 484 29.92 -25.23 -3.72
C GLY A 484 28.60 -24.58 -4.22
N LYS A 485 27.90 -23.82 -3.37
CA LYS A 485 26.67 -23.10 -3.72
C LYS A 485 26.97 -21.71 -4.27
N ASP A 486 26.27 -21.33 -5.32
CA ASP A 486 26.41 -20.00 -5.93
C ASP A 486 25.83 -18.91 -5.02
N LEU A 487 26.69 -18.03 -4.59
CA LEU A 487 26.68 -17.37 -3.28
C LEU A 487 26.35 -15.87 -3.32
N SER A 488 26.04 -15.28 -4.50
CA SER A 488 26.00 -13.81 -4.60
C SER A 488 24.83 -13.14 -3.85
N GLU A 489 23.64 -13.74 -3.82
CA GLU A 489 22.47 -13.13 -3.15
C GLU A 489 22.21 -13.68 -1.74
N ILE A 490 22.38 -14.98 -1.53
CA ILE A 490 22.18 -15.59 -0.19
C ILE A 490 23.33 -15.21 0.74
N LYS A 491 24.56 -15.06 0.22
CA LYS A 491 25.73 -14.57 0.97
C LYS A 491 25.49 -13.20 1.61
N GLN A 492 25.01 -12.25 0.81
CA GLN A 492 24.74 -10.91 1.33
C GLN A 492 23.71 -10.89 2.46
N LEU A 493 22.66 -11.69 2.37
CA LEU A 493 21.58 -11.71 3.36
C LEU A 493 22.01 -12.34 4.69
N VAL A 494 22.78 -13.44 4.68
CA VAL A 494 23.16 -14.14 5.92
C VAL A 494 24.35 -13.46 6.60
N SER A 495 25.35 -12.99 5.84
CA SER A 495 26.46 -12.22 6.41
C SER A 495 25.98 -10.92 7.06
N VAL A 496 25.04 -10.26 6.41
CA VAL A 496 24.36 -9.08 6.98
C VAL A 496 23.63 -9.45 8.30
N ALA A 497 22.99 -10.62 8.39
CA ALA A 497 22.28 -11.02 9.61
C ALA A 497 23.23 -11.30 10.78
N VAL A 498 24.34 -12.02 10.54
CA VAL A 498 25.36 -12.32 11.58
C VAL A 498 26.02 -11.04 12.08
N ASN A 499 26.45 -10.17 11.16
CA ASN A 499 27.08 -8.89 11.52
C ASN A 499 26.11 -7.96 12.28
N ARG A 500 24.85 -7.93 11.91
CA ARG A 500 23.83 -7.18 12.65
C ARG A 500 23.67 -7.71 14.09
N GLN A 501 23.67 -9.01 14.28
CA GLN A 501 23.55 -9.62 15.61
C GLN A 501 24.75 -9.31 16.50
N TYR A 502 25.97 -9.35 15.94
CA TYR A 502 27.19 -8.97 16.64
C TYR A 502 27.16 -7.50 17.08
N ILE A 503 26.91 -6.56 16.15
CA ILE A 503 26.81 -5.13 16.44
C ILE A 503 25.71 -4.87 17.49
N SER A 504 24.60 -5.58 17.41
CA SER A 504 23.52 -5.48 18.38
C SER A 504 23.98 -5.80 19.80
N LYS A 505 24.76 -6.86 20.00
CA LYS A 505 25.32 -7.23 21.32
C LYS A 505 26.25 -6.16 21.89
N ILE A 506 27.19 -5.69 21.10
CA ILE A 506 28.16 -4.68 21.55
C ILE A 506 27.56 -3.29 21.76
N MET A 507 26.33 -3.04 21.28
CA MET A 507 25.58 -1.81 21.51
C MET A 507 24.92 -1.76 22.89
N VAL A 508 24.62 -2.89 23.53
CA VAL A 508 23.89 -2.95 24.82
C VAL A 508 24.48 -2.04 25.90
N PRO A 509 25.79 -1.98 26.14
CA PRO A 509 26.37 -1.07 27.15
C PRO A 509 26.08 0.40 26.87
N ASN A 510 26.06 0.81 25.60
CA ASN A 510 25.75 2.19 25.21
C ASN A 510 24.27 2.51 25.48
N THR A 511 23.37 1.58 25.19
CA THR A 511 21.93 1.72 25.48
C THR A 511 21.69 1.82 26.99
N ILE A 512 22.35 1.01 27.80
CA ILE A 512 22.29 1.10 29.27
C ILE A 512 22.70 2.51 29.74
N LYS A 513 23.84 3.00 29.30
CA LYS A 513 24.38 4.30 29.71
C LYS A 513 23.44 5.46 29.37
N ILE A 514 22.82 5.46 28.21
CA ILE A 514 21.85 6.49 27.82
C ILE A 514 20.58 6.37 28.65
N THR A 515 20.07 5.14 28.82
CA THR A 515 18.85 4.86 29.58
C THR A 515 19.00 5.34 31.01
N GLU A 516 20.11 5.02 31.71
CA GLU A 516 20.41 5.50 33.06
C GLU A 516 20.42 7.03 33.14
N LYS A 517 21.03 7.70 32.17
CA LYS A 517 21.03 9.16 32.12
C LYS A 517 19.61 9.75 32.01
N LEU A 518 18.74 9.14 31.23
CA LEU A 518 17.35 9.58 31.08
C LEU A 518 16.53 9.31 32.34
N ILE A 519 16.72 8.16 32.97
CA ILE A 519 16.03 7.80 34.23
C ILE A 519 16.45 8.72 35.37
N LYS A 520 17.73 9.05 35.47
CA LYS A 520 18.24 10.05 36.46
C LYS A 520 17.55 11.42 36.30
N ASN A 521 17.15 11.77 35.07
CA ASN A 521 16.38 12.98 34.77
C ASN A 521 14.85 12.75 34.86
N ASN A 522 14.42 11.70 35.55
CA ASN A 522 13.03 11.32 35.75
C ASN A 522 12.22 11.14 34.45
N LYS A 523 12.86 10.69 33.38
CA LYS A 523 12.18 10.37 32.11
C LYS A 523 11.89 8.89 31.99
N LYS A 524 10.69 8.54 31.52
CA LYS A 524 10.37 7.18 31.08
C LYS A 524 10.95 6.93 29.70
N VAL A 525 11.41 5.71 29.45
CA VAL A 525 12.15 5.35 28.25
C VAL A 525 11.54 4.12 27.57
N PHE A 526 11.33 4.23 26.27
CA PHE A 526 10.93 3.13 25.43
C PHE A 526 12.14 2.61 24.64
N ILE A 527 12.60 1.39 24.89
CA ILE A 527 13.72 0.77 24.17
C ILE A 527 13.18 -0.21 23.14
N ILE A 528 13.63 -0.09 21.90
CA ILE A 528 13.20 -0.90 20.75
C ILE A 528 14.35 -1.81 20.33
N CYS A 529 14.13 -3.13 20.38
CA CYS A 529 15.08 -4.19 20.04
C CYS A 529 14.61 -4.96 18.81
N CYS A 530 15.54 -5.43 17.97
CA CYS A 530 15.23 -6.36 16.87
C CYS A 530 15.33 -7.82 17.32
N TYR A 531 16.16 -8.13 18.33
CA TYR A 531 16.42 -9.50 18.79
C TYR A 531 15.98 -9.70 20.24
N ASP A 532 15.53 -10.92 20.55
CA ASP A 532 15.08 -11.27 21.89
C ASP A 532 16.25 -11.31 22.92
N GLU A 533 17.46 -11.66 22.49
CA GLU A 533 18.64 -11.77 23.37
C GLU A 533 18.93 -10.42 24.06
N GLU A 534 19.05 -9.36 23.30
CA GLU A 534 19.30 -8.02 23.86
C GLU A 534 18.15 -7.52 24.72
N LEU A 535 16.89 -7.86 24.36
CA LEU A 535 15.71 -7.52 25.14
C LEU A 535 15.80 -8.13 26.53
N TYR A 536 16.15 -9.41 26.64
CA TYR A 536 16.30 -10.08 27.94
C TYR A 536 17.53 -9.60 28.71
N THR A 537 18.66 -9.33 28.05
CA THR A 537 19.86 -8.76 28.68
C THR A 537 19.56 -7.40 29.32
N LEU A 538 18.86 -6.52 28.61
CA LEU A 538 18.45 -5.22 29.14
C LEU A 538 17.44 -5.37 30.28
N LYS A 539 16.49 -6.31 30.18
CA LYS A 539 15.53 -6.58 31.26
C LYS A 539 16.22 -7.11 32.51
N GLU A 540 17.19 -7.98 32.38
CA GLU A 540 17.97 -8.50 33.49
C GLU A 540 18.74 -7.38 34.19
N TYR A 541 19.39 -6.51 33.45
CA TYR A 541 20.14 -5.36 33.98
C TYR A 541 19.26 -4.38 34.76
N PHE A 542 18.12 -3.97 34.18
CA PHE A 542 17.25 -2.97 34.79
C PHE A 542 16.26 -3.54 35.83
N GLY A 543 16.15 -4.85 35.93
CA GLY A 543 15.35 -5.53 36.92
C GLY A 543 13.87 -5.11 36.93
N GLU A 544 13.37 -4.76 38.11
CA GLU A 544 11.96 -4.42 38.32
C GLU A 544 11.54 -3.07 37.68
N GLN A 545 12.49 -2.18 37.42
CA GLN A 545 12.19 -0.88 36.75
C GLN A 545 11.81 -1.01 35.27
N ALA A 546 11.98 -2.20 34.70
CA ALA A 546 11.68 -2.46 33.27
C ALA A 546 10.58 -3.51 33.11
N VAL A 547 9.73 -3.32 32.11
CA VAL A 547 8.78 -4.32 31.60
C VAL A 547 9.10 -4.66 30.15
N ILE A 548 8.79 -5.89 29.73
CA ILE A 548 9.02 -6.36 28.36
C ILE A 548 7.72 -6.41 27.58
N PHE A 549 7.84 -6.28 26.24
CA PHE A 549 6.75 -6.38 25.28
C PHE A 549 7.24 -7.11 24.02
N ASN A 550 6.88 -8.39 23.86
CA ASN A 550 7.34 -9.19 22.72
C ASN A 550 6.23 -10.05 22.10
N GLY A 551 6.57 -10.72 20.99
CA GLY A 551 5.63 -11.56 20.23
C GLY A 551 5.18 -12.84 20.96
N LYS A 552 5.94 -13.31 21.96
CA LYS A 552 5.65 -14.54 22.72
C LYS A 552 4.57 -14.33 23.79
N MET A 553 4.30 -13.07 24.15
CA MET A 553 3.29 -12.69 25.15
C MET A 553 1.89 -12.81 24.57
N ASN A 554 0.94 -13.32 25.37
CA ASN A 554 -0.48 -13.24 25.04
C ASN A 554 -1.02 -11.80 25.20
N GLN A 555 -2.23 -11.54 24.71
CA GLN A 555 -2.79 -10.17 24.70
C GLN A 555 -2.90 -9.57 26.10
N LYS A 556 -3.36 -10.35 27.10
CA LYS A 556 -3.48 -9.88 28.49
C LYS A 556 -2.14 -9.47 29.09
N GLN A 557 -1.08 -10.24 28.82
CA GLN A 557 0.28 -9.91 29.27
C GLN A 557 0.78 -8.62 28.64
N LYS A 558 0.51 -8.42 27.36
CA LYS A 558 0.85 -7.20 26.63
C LYS A 558 0.14 -5.98 27.21
N ASP A 559 -1.16 -6.10 27.43
CA ASP A 559 -1.97 -5.01 27.99
C ASP A 559 -1.50 -4.64 29.40
N ASN A 560 -1.22 -5.63 30.27
CA ASN A 560 -0.68 -5.41 31.61
C ASN A 560 0.69 -4.70 31.58
N ALA A 561 1.59 -5.08 30.67
CA ALA A 561 2.91 -4.46 30.56
C ALA A 561 2.80 -2.97 30.16
N VAL A 562 1.92 -2.65 29.20
CA VAL A 562 1.66 -1.26 28.77
C VAL A 562 0.98 -0.48 29.88
N GLU A 563 0.04 -1.06 30.60
CA GLU A 563 -0.64 -0.42 31.73
C GLU A 563 0.32 -0.14 32.88
N ALA A 564 1.16 -1.10 33.26
CA ALA A 564 2.18 -0.92 34.28
C ALA A 564 3.16 0.20 33.89
N PHE A 565 3.67 0.21 32.64
CA PHE A 565 4.56 1.27 32.18
C PHE A 565 3.89 2.63 32.19
N ASN A 566 2.62 2.73 31.82
CA ASN A 566 1.93 4.01 31.75
C ASN A 566 1.59 4.58 33.14
N ASN A 567 1.18 3.74 34.09
CA ASN A 567 0.54 4.16 35.34
C ASN A 567 1.41 3.98 36.59
N ASP A 568 2.43 3.08 36.59
CA ASP A 568 3.32 2.89 37.70
C ASP A 568 4.60 3.72 37.56
N ASP A 569 4.84 4.59 38.53
CA ASP A 569 6.03 5.46 38.51
C ASP A 569 7.34 4.70 38.84
N ASN A 570 7.30 3.50 39.40
CA ASN A 570 8.46 2.66 39.59
C ASN A 570 8.93 2.01 38.28
N ILE A 571 8.01 1.81 37.35
CA ILE A 571 8.31 1.27 36.01
C ILE A 571 8.75 2.43 35.10
N LYS A 572 10.06 2.53 34.86
CA LYS A 572 10.66 3.59 34.04
C LYS A 572 10.96 3.17 32.61
N ILE A 573 11.01 1.86 32.33
CA ILE A 573 11.46 1.34 31.04
C ILE A 573 10.44 0.36 30.48
N LEU A 574 10.06 0.54 29.21
CA LEU A 574 9.42 -0.47 28.39
C LEU A 574 10.43 -0.96 27.35
N ILE A 575 10.73 -2.26 27.32
CA ILE A 575 11.62 -2.85 26.31
C ILE A 575 10.78 -3.68 25.36
N GLY A 576 10.75 -3.30 24.07
CA GLY A 576 9.89 -3.92 23.08
C GLY A 576 10.64 -4.49 21.88
N ASN A 577 10.20 -5.66 21.38
CA ASN A 577 10.66 -6.17 20.10
C ASN A 577 9.95 -5.40 18.99
N ILE A 578 10.72 -4.89 17.97
CA ILE A 578 10.22 -4.02 16.92
C ILE A 578 9.03 -4.63 16.17
N ALA A 579 9.04 -5.95 15.92
CA ALA A 579 7.95 -6.65 15.25
C ALA A 579 6.65 -6.69 16.08
N ALA A 580 6.77 -6.75 17.41
CA ALA A 580 5.62 -6.79 18.32
C ALA A 580 5.05 -5.38 18.58
N VAL A 581 5.91 -4.38 18.67
CA VAL A 581 5.56 -2.98 18.99
C VAL A 581 4.79 -2.31 17.86
N GLY A 582 4.92 -2.82 16.65
CA GLY A 582 4.16 -2.35 15.47
C GLY A 582 2.65 -2.40 15.68
N VAL A 583 2.14 -3.10 16.70
CA VAL A 583 0.71 -3.35 16.90
C VAL A 583 0.19 -2.65 18.16
N GLY A 584 -0.58 -1.59 17.94
CA GLY A 584 -1.67 -1.17 18.85
C GLY A 584 -1.35 -0.53 20.20
N ILE A 585 -0.09 -0.38 20.61
CA ILE A 585 0.24 0.23 21.92
C ILE A 585 0.25 1.77 21.86
N ASN A 586 -0.06 2.39 23.00
CA ASN A 586 -0.09 3.84 23.16
C ASN A 586 0.74 4.25 24.38
N LEU A 587 1.84 4.97 24.14
CA LEU A 587 2.80 5.38 25.17
C LEU A 587 2.94 6.91 25.28
N ASN A 588 2.31 7.68 24.40
CA ASN A 588 2.53 9.11 24.25
C ASN A 588 2.10 9.98 25.42
N LYS A 589 1.34 9.42 26.38
CA LYS A 589 0.93 10.14 27.61
C LYS A 589 2.00 10.08 28.69
N SER A 590 2.81 9.02 28.70
CA SER A 590 3.76 8.72 29.76
C SER A 590 5.22 8.78 29.33
N CYS A 591 5.49 8.67 28.02
CA CYS A 591 6.83 8.57 27.47
C CYS A 591 7.01 9.42 26.20
N ASN A 592 8.11 10.16 26.14
CA ASN A 592 8.51 10.94 24.97
C ASN A 592 9.96 10.66 24.54
N HIS A 593 10.60 9.62 25.09
CA HIS A 593 11.96 9.21 24.75
C HIS A 593 11.96 7.77 24.24
N ALA A 594 12.40 7.53 22.99
CA ALA A 594 12.59 6.20 22.43
C ALA A 594 14.05 5.98 22.02
N ILE A 595 14.60 4.83 22.38
CA ILE A 595 15.96 4.41 22.02
C ILE A 595 15.85 3.20 21.09
N PHE A 596 16.35 3.33 19.88
CA PHE A 596 16.55 2.19 18.99
C PHE A 596 17.89 1.53 19.33
N GLN A 597 17.82 0.37 19.98
CA GLN A 597 18.96 -0.50 20.27
C GLN A 597 19.65 -0.91 18.98
N ASN A 598 18.84 -1.19 17.97
CA ASN A 598 19.26 -1.47 16.60
C ASN A 598 18.15 -1.13 15.61
N LEU A 599 18.48 -1.12 14.33
CA LEU A 599 17.58 -0.73 13.24
C LEU A 599 17.17 -1.92 12.39
N ASP A 600 15.93 -1.90 11.91
CA ASP A 600 15.47 -2.80 10.86
C ASP A 600 15.61 -2.11 9.48
N PHE A 601 15.62 -2.89 8.40
CA PHE A 601 15.71 -2.38 7.03
C PHE A 601 14.45 -1.65 6.54
N THR A 602 13.34 -1.73 7.31
CA THR A 602 12.06 -1.19 6.88
C THR A 602 11.75 0.14 7.55
N ASP A 603 11.61 1.18 6.75
CA ASP A 603 11.14 2.50 7.22
C ASP A 603 9.76 2.40 7.89
N ALA A 604 8.92 1.46 7.46
CA ALA A 604 7.62 1.22 8.05
C ALA A 604 7.70 0.81 9.53
N ALA A 605 8.58 -0.17 9.88
CA ALA A 605 8.74 -0.62 11.26
C ALA A 605 9.32 0.49 12.15
N PHE A 606 10.32 1.23 11.63
CA PHE A 606 10.89 2.40 12.31
C PHE A 606 9.82 3.47 12.58
N SER A 607 9.08 3.87 11.55
CA SER A 607 8.02 4.88 11.67
C SER A 607 6.92 4.42 12.63
N GLN A 608 6.51 3.15 12.57
CA GLN A 608 5.51 2.58 13.49
C GLN A 608 5.97 2.62 14.95
N ALA A 609 7.23 2.30 15.22
CA ALA A 609 7.77 2.35 16.57
C ALA A 609 7.86 3.80 17.10
N CYS A 610 8.32 4.76 16.29
CA CYS A 610 8.30 6.18 16.63
C CYS A 610 6.89 6.68 16.97
N ASP A 611 5.89 6.18 16.25
CA ASP A 611 4.49 6.58 16.38
C ASP A 611 3.82 6.11 17.68
N ARG A 612 4.51 5.31 18.50
CA ARG A 612 4.04 4.95 19.86
C ARG A 612 4.17 6.10 20.83
N ILE A 613 5.17 6.96 20.66
CA ILE A 613 5.43 8.13 21.52
C ILE A 613 5.11 9.45 20.80
N TYR A 614 5.21 9.54 19.47
CA TYR A 614 4.89 10.71 18.66
C TYR A 614 3.48 10.59 18.06
N ARG A 615 2.47 11.07 18.78
CA ARG A 615 1.06 10.86 18.44
C ARG A 615 0.20 12.06 18.82
N ILE A 616 -1.01 12.16 18.26
CA ILE A 616 -2.02 13.15 18.69
C ILE A 616 -2.26 13.02 20.19
N GLY A 617 -2.21 14.14 20.90
CA GLY A 617 -2.34 14.21 22.36
C GLY A 617 -1.02 14.14 23.12
N SER A 618 0.13 14.00 22.44
CA SER A 618 1.45 14.24 23.07
C SER A 618 1.59 15.71 23.42
N LYS A 619 2.16 16.00 24.60
CA LYS A 619 2.34 17.34 25.13
C LYS A 619 3.76 17.89 24.96
N GLU A 620 4.75 17.02 24.82
CA GLU A 620 6.17 17.33 24.70
C GLU A 620 6.73 16.76 23.40
N ASN A 621 7.83 17.35 22.93
CA ASN A 621 8.59 16.85 21.79
C ASN A 621 9.01 15.39 22.00
N ALA A 622 8.97 14.59 20.95
CA ALA A 622 9.41 13.20 20.98
C ALA A 622 10.88 13.09 20.56
N TYR A 623 11.68 12.50 21.41
CA TYR A 623 13.13 12.31 21.17
C TYR A 623 13.39 10.85 20.77
N ILE A 624 13.95 10.67 19.58
CA ILE A 624 14.26 9.37 19.00
C ILE A 624 15.77 9.21 18.91
N TYR A 625 16.34 8.39 19.77
CA TYR A 625 17.78 8.11 19.79
C TYR A 625 18.11 6.99 18.82
N LEU A 626 18.84 7.30 17.75
CA LEU A 626 19.32 6.37 16.74
C LEU A 626 20.78 6.04 17.00
N GLN A 627 21.04 4.80 17.42
CA GLN A 627 22.38 4.33 17.73
C GLN A 627 22.95 3.52 16.56
N TYR A 628 24.17 3.81 16.17
CA TYR A 628 24.91 2.98 15.22
C TYR A 628 26.42 3.16 15.35
N PHE A 629 27.17 2.12 14.98
CA PHE A 629 28.61 2.20 14.82
C PHE A 629 28.93 2.63 13.39
N LYS A 630 29.89 3.57 13.26
CA LYS A 630 30.40 4.01 11.98
C LYS A 630 31.13 2.88 11.26
N ASP A 631 31.15 2.90 9.94
CA ASP A 631 31.77 1.89 9.07
C ASP A 631 31.22 0.47 9.28
N THR A 632 29.92 0.36 9.62
CA THR A 632 29.22 -0.93 9.81
C THR A 632 27.95 -1.04 8.97
N VAL A 633 27.35 -2.22 8.97
CA VAL A 633 26.08 -2.50 8.29
C VAL A 633 24.95 -1.54 8.72
N TYR A 634 24.99 -1.04 9.96
CA TYR A 634 23.95 -0.12 10.43
C TYR A 634 24.06 1.30 9.86
N GLU A 635 25.27 1.79 9.58
CA GLU A 635 25.43 3.05 8.85
C GLU A 635 24.82 2.94 7.44
N HIS A 636 25.07 1.82 6.76
CA HIS A 636 24.47 1.56 5.45
C HIS A 636 22.92 1.48 5.50
N ILE A 637 22.33 0.91 6.58
CA ILE A 637 20.88 0.90 6.79
C ILE A 637 20.35 2.33 6.92
N VAL A 638 21.00 3.21 7.71
CA VAL A 638 20.60 4.61 7.85
C VAL A 638 20.63 5.35 6.52
N ASP A 639 21.64 5.12 5.69
CA ASP A 639 21.76 5.71 4.35
C ASP A 639 20.64 5.25 3.41
N ILE A 640 20.30 3.95 3.44
CA ILE A 640 19.18 3.41 2.65
C ILE A 640 17.86 4.06 3.07
N MET A 641 17.59 4.15 4.38
CA MET A 641 16.38 4.76 4.91
C MET A 641 16.27 6.24 4.49
N THR A 642 17.39 6.98 4.56
CA THR A 642 17.43 8.39 4.16
C THR A 642 17.15 8.59 2.67
N ARG A 643 17.73 7.75 1.80
CA ARG A 643 17.49 7.78 0.35
C ARG A 643 16.04 7.47 0.00
N LYS A 644 15.46 6.43 0.62
CA LYS A 644 14.06 6.05 0.42
C LYS A 644 13.09 7.18 0.81
N LYS A 645 13.36 7.87 1.92
CA LYS A 645 12.54 9.01 2.35
C LYS A 645 12.56 10.14 1.31
N LYS A 646 13.70 10.48 0.73
CA LYS A 646 13.80 11.49 -0.33
C LYS A 646 12.99 11.11 -1.57
N THR A 647 13.07 9.85 -2.01
CA THR A 647 12.30 9.35 -3.15
C THR A 647 10.79 9.43 -2.89
N LEU A 648 10.36 9.08 -1.66
CA LEU A 648 8.96 9.19 -1.26
C LEU A 648 8.44 10.63 -1.35
N GLU A 649 9.22 11.60 -0.85
CA GLU A 649 8.86 13.02 -0.88
C GLU A 649 8.75 13.57 -2.31
N GLN A 650 9.54 13.06 -3.25
CA GLN A 650 9.45 13.41 -4.68
C GLN A 650 8.17 12.92 -5.34
N VAL A 651 7.76 11.67 -5.06
CA VAL A 651 6.58 11.04 -5.70
C VAL A 651 5.27 11.49 -5.05
N ILE A 652 5.25 11.58 -3.72
CA ILE A 652 4.03 11.82 -2.96
C ILE A 652 4.10 13.20 -2.31
N LYS A 653 3.42 14.15 -2.90
CA LYS A 653 3.27 15.48 -2.30
C LYS A 653 2.29 15.39 -1.13
N ASN A 654 2.64 16.04 -0.01
CA ASN A 654 1.69 16.28 1.06
C ASN A 654 0.57 17.20 0.54
N SER A 655 -0.67 16.72 0.56
CA SER A 655 -1.86 17.49 0.15
C SER A 655 -2.30 18.47 1.24
#